data_23c7d743c496b0c8e3b4f8786344485d
#
_entry.id   23c7d743c496b0c8e3b4f8786344485d
#
_cell.length_a   1.000
_cell.length_b   1.000
_cell.length_c   1.000
_cell.angle_alpha   90.00
_cell.angle_beta   90.00
_cell.angle_gamma   90.00
#
_symmetry.space_group_name_H-M   'P 1'
#
loop_
_entity.id
_entity.type
_entity.pdbx_description
1 polymer ?
#
loop_
_entity_poly.entity_id
_entity_poly.type
_entity_poly.pdbx_seq_one_letter_code
_entity_poly.pdbx_strand_id
1 'polypeptide(L)'
;MMNIKNQMKNIFRIASFALLLCLVAGFTSCAEEDDLQNVEYGYVQFKLYKNDTAPAKSATRATLDFLSDAHKVKVYMQHGSSTIEQTLVLNSYNVENAEYGLRSDKLQLLAGDYRVVGYTLYDNLDEEIMTDEASSQFTVVPDGLVYHNLSVDVTPRGKASFRLVKPEAFTATRAGEAGAYPFSNIKAVSLTVMNVNTRESVDINKVLVAFQEDFHDHAIDGSGYNAQTTYYTVDTVVWLKAGEYAVTHYTTYSDKKARTVLEAASVADGARFTVADNELTEEVPVTIQLSETAEHIKDYLALKEIWLALDGPNWSYYGEAEAPGCNWDFNKDLDMWGEQPGVTLDGDGRVVSLSLAGMGARGVVPDAIGQLNKLVVLSLGTHDEKLGGHLFEDAGANMSAEQRERIRMDYHNRFLKRDIREGLSDILQEGVNRDGKQAPILKSTRIELKDVQSGNLTNQITGISRAMMRLTELQQIYIANSPITVENFFVDVKEDSPFYGERETWSWENMTALTDIEIYNCPKLTALPLDLLTNVPELQSLNIACNSGISGEQLKSDWEAIIDGKSGDRLQILYMGYNNLEEFPKYEYLSRMKKLAMLDCTNNRIKTLHPFGKGINLTKVYLDYNEIETIPSHREEDGYDYFFGYFDVELFSCTHNKLKEVPDIFNAKSVNVMASVDFSYNEITGFEHGDNHHGINATSVSLSYNRLETMPAVLFKTGSPMVTLILSGNGMKRIPEGSMTGKYAHFLQTLDLSYNKLTDLPSDLWSNNIPYLYGIDLSYNSFSEFPYEPLDGGYLSTFGIRHQRDEQGNRTLKEWPTGLYTCPSLGAFYIGSNDLRKIEDTISPYIRYFEIKDNPNISINLSDVCDYIAAGLYLLIYDKTQDIRGCDYLDLE
;
A
#
# COMPACT_ATOMS: atom_id res chain seq x y z
N MET A 1 -3.44 -41.04 17.51
CA MET A 1 -4.00 -41.35 16.17
C MET A 1 -5.13 -40.42 15.69
N MET A 2 -5.67 -39.57 16.49
CA MET A 2 -6.77 -38.66 16.05
C MET A 2 -6.28 -37.29 15.58
N ASN A 3 -5.04 -36.86 15.91
CA ASN A 3 -4.47 -35.57 15.54
C ASN A 3 -3.79 -35.54 14.16
N ILE A 4 -3.34 -36.69 13.69
CA ILE A 4 -2.63 -36.79 12.39
C ILE A 4 -3.61 -36.72 11.20
N LYS A 5 -4.85 -37.21 11.37
CA LYS A 5 -5.88 -37.13 10.33
C LYS A 5 -6.40 -35.71 10.04
N ASN A 6 -6.34 -34.79 11.00
CA ASN A 6 -6.77 -33.42 10.80
C ASN A 6 -5.66 -32.56 10.14
N GLN A 7 -4.40 -32.86 10.39
CA GLN A 7 -3.30 -32.19 9.69
C GLN A 7 -3.22 -32.59 8.21
N MET A 8 -3.41 -33.88 7.91
CA MET A 8 -3.45 -34.32 6.51
C MET A 8 -4.64 -33.74 5.70
N LYS A 9 -5.79 -33.50 6.32
CA LYS A 9 -6.92 -32.85 5.63
C LYS A 9 -6.67 -31.38 5.30
N ASN A 10 -5.88 -30.69 6.08
CA ASN A 10 -5.53 -29.30 5.82
C ASN A 10 -4.46 -29.19 4.71
N ILE A 11 -3.51 -30.12 4.65
CA ILE A 11 -2.50 -30.17 3.59
C ILE A 11 -3.16 -30.45 2.23
N PHE A 12 -4.15 -31.33 2.15
CA PHE A 12 -4.88 -31.61 0.91
C PHE A 12 -5.78 -30.44 0.44
N ARG A 13 -6.29 -29.61 1.34
CA ARG A 13 -7.06 -28.43 0.97
C ARG A 13 -6.19 -27.28 0.44
N ILE A 14 -4.96 -27.16 0.90
CA ILE A 14 -4.02 -26.12 0.43
C ILE A 14 -3.46 -26.49 -0.96
N ALA A 15 -3.19 -27.75 -1.22
CA ALA A 15 -2.74 -28.21 -2.53
C ALA A 15 -3.81 -28.06 -3.63
N SER A 16 -5.10 -28.20 -3.29
CA SER A 16 -6.19 -28.02 -4.26
C SER A 16 -6.51 -26.57 -4.58
N PHE A 17 -6.12 -25.63 -3.72
CA PHE A 17 -6.35 -24.17 -3.97
C PHE A 17 -5.22 -23.54 -4.81
N ALA A 18 -4.01 -24.07 -4.73
CA ALA A 18 -2.88 -23.61 -5.55
C ALA A 18 -3.04 -23.95 -7.05
N LEU A 19 -3.80 -24.99 -7.36
CA LEU A 19 -4.00 -25.43 -8.76
C LEU A 19 -5.03 -24.58 -9.53
N LEU A 20 -5.80 -23.72 -8.87
CA LEU A 20 -6.86 -22.94 -9.52
C LEU A 20 -6.45 -21.50 -9.87
N LEU A 21 -5.26 -21.04 -9.45
CA LEU A 21 -4.81 -19.66 -9.66
C LEU A 21 -3.81 -19.48 -10.81
N CYS A 22 -3.38 -20.53 -11.48
CA CYS A 22 -2.41 -20.46 -12.58
C CYS A 22 -3.00 -20.34 -13.99
N LEU A 23 -4.30 -20.04 -14.13
CA LEU A 23 -4.94 -20.05 -15.45
C LEU A 23 -5.20 -18.68 -16.09
N VAL A 24 -4.71 -17.59 -15.53
CA VAL A 24 -4.84 -16.26 -16.16
C VAL A 24 -3.54 -15.47 -16.06
N ALA A 25 -2.56 -15.78 -16.86
CA ALA A 25 -1.54 -14.80 -17.30
C ALA A 25 -0.70 -15.38 -18.44
N GLY A 26 -1.12 -15.15 -19.61
CA GLY A 26 -0.31 -15.41 -20.79
C GLY A 26 -0.78 -14.56 -21.96
N PHE A 27 -0.29 -13.35 -22.03
CA PHE A 27 -0.01 -12.72 -23.32
C PHE A 27 1.18 -11.77 -23.18
N THR A 28 2.23 -12.18 -23.81
CA THR A 28 3.45 -11.43 -24.05
C THR A 28 3.20 -10.25 -24.95
N SER A 29 3.75 -9.12 -24.63
CA SER A 29 3.96 -8.03 -25.56
C SER A 29 5.44 -7.96 -25.93
N CYS A 30 5.72 -8.00 -27.19
CA CYS A 30 6.99 -7.59 -27.77
C CYS A 30 7.18 -6.09 -27.56
N ALA A 31 8.36 -5.71 -27.12
CA ALA A 31 8.81 -4.33 -27.17
C ALA A 31 9.16 -3.98 -28.61
N GLU A 32 8.51 -2.97 -29.15
CA GLU A 32 8.99 -2.22 -30.30
C GLU A 32 9.51 -0.86 -29.82
N GLU A 33 10.54 -0.42 -30.49
CA GLU A 33 11.31 0.80 -30.24
C GLU A 33 10.46 2.06 -30.22
N ASP A 34 10.84 3.00 -29.33
CA ASP A 34 10.31 4.36 -29.25
C ASP A 34 10.37 5.10 -30.58
N ASP A 35 9.25 5.12 -31.28
CA ASP A 35 8.95 6.21 -32.19
C ASP A 35 8.56 7.43 -31.35
N LEU A 36 9.34 8.47 -31.41
CA LEU A 36 8.97 9.83 -31.00
C LEU A 36 7.69 10.19 -31.78
N GLN A 37 6.52 9.89 -31.22
CA GLN A 37 5.27 10.32 -31.80
C GLN A 37 5.29 11.84 -31.86
N ASN A 38 5.17 12.39 -33.04
CA ASN A 38 4.84 13.78 -33.26
C ASN A 38 3.57 14.08 -32.49
N VAL A 39 3.70 14.82 -31.39
CA VAL A 39 2.58 15.20 -30.56
C VAL A 39 1.77 16.22 -31.34
N GLU A 40 0.65 15.79 -31.88
CA GLU A 40 -0.23 16.64 -32.69
C GLU A 40 -1.24 17.35 -31.77
N TYR A 41 -1.45 18.62 -32.00
CA TYR A 41 -2.38 19.47 -31.25
C TYR A 41 -3.50 19.95 -32.17
N GLY A 42 -4.66 20.17 -31.58
CA GLY A 42 -5.78 20.85 -32.21
C GLY A 42 -6.46 21.81 -31.25
N TYR A 43 -7.58 22.36 -31.63
CA TYR A 43 -8.31 23.35 -30.84
C TYR A 43 -9.73 22.91 -30.58
N VAL A 44 -10.24 23.19 -29.38
CA VAL A 44 -11.66 23.11 -29.03
C VAL A 44 -12.16 24.50 -28.62
N GLN A 45 -13.40 24.75 -28.94
CA GLN A 45 -14.12 25.94 -28.48
C GLN A 45 -15.49 25.53 -27.99
N PHE A 46 -15.80 25.81 -26.73
CA PHE A 46 -17.06 25.43 -26.12
C PHE A 46 -18.13 26.44 -26.47
N LYS A 47 -19.31 25.91 -26.81
CA LYS A 47 -20.51 26.69 -26.99
C LYS A 47 -21.50 26.35 -25.90
N LEU A 48 -21.92 27.32 -25.14
CA LEU A 48 -22.94 27.16 -24.10
C LEU A 48 -24.29 27.58 -24.69
N TYR A 49 -25.27 26.72 -24.61
CA TYR A 49 -26.61 26.96 -25.09
C TYR A 49 -27.63 26.37 -24.10
N LYS A 50 -28.82 26.96 -24.15
CA LYS A 50 -29.94 26.54 -23.32
C LYS A 50 -30.46 25.17 -23.77
N ASN A 51 -30.68 24.23 -22.84
CA ASN A 51 -31.31 22.97 -23.13
C ASN A 51 -32.84 23.14 -23.10
N ASP A 52 -33.45 23.25 -24.26
CA ASP A 52 -34.91 23.31 -24.39
C ASP A 52 -35.53 21.90 -24.41
N THR A 53 -35.64 21.26 -23.23
CA THR A 53 -36.47 20.07 -23.06
C THR A 53 -37.88 20.38 -22.48
N ALA A 54 -38.21 21.62 -22.27
CA ALA A 54 -39.54 22.02 -21.85
C ALA A 54 -40.40 22.42 -23.07
N PRO A 55 -41.73 22.04 -23.13
CA PRO A 55 -42.59 22.44 -24.23
C PRO A 55 -42.75 23.96 -24.23
N ALA A 56 -42.54 24.53 -25.39
CA ALA A 56 -42.63 25.94 -25.66
C ALA A 56 -43.91 26.57 -25.11
N LYS A 57 -43.86 27.21 -23.95
CA LYS A 57 -44.78 28.23 -23.51
C LYS A 57 -43.98 29.32 -22.84
N SER A 58 -43.85 30.42 -23.56
CA SER A 58 -43.39 31.76 -23.12
C SER A 58 -42.03 31.74 -22.38
N ALA A 59 -40.94 31.73 -23.12
CA ALA A 59 -39.67 32.24 -22.62
C ALA A 59 -39.84 33.73 -22.32
N THR A 60 -40.02 34.10 -21.10
CA THR A 60 -39.98 35.47 -20.62
C THR A 60 -38.54 35.94 -20.63
N ARG A 61 -38.31 37.20 -20.92
CA ARG A 61 -36.96 37.87 -21.04
C ARG A 61 -36.04 37.63 -19.85
N ALA A 62 -36.59 37.21 -18.70
CA ALA A 62 -35.88 36.93 -17.44
C ALA A 62 -34.91 35.70 -17.51
N THR A 63 -35.18 34.67 -18.28
CA THR A 63 -34.34 33.47 -18.42
C THR A 63 -33.06 33.70 -19.23
N LEU A 64 -32.88 34.83 -19.86
CA LEU A 64 -31.68 35.22 -20.62
C LEU A 64 -30.64 35.91 -19.73
N ASP A 65 -31.05 36.54 -18.63
CA ASP A 65 -30.17 37.42 -17.84
C ASP A 65 -29.11 36.60 -17.07
N PHE A 66 -29.43 35.38 -16.64
CA PHE A 66 -28.52 34.50 -15.94
C PHE A 66 -27.28 34.10 -16.81
N LEU A 67 -27.46 33.70 -18.07
CA LEU A 67 -26.35 33.41 -18.97
C LEU A 67 -25.62 34.67 -19.43
N SER A 68 -26.29 35.85 -19.39
CA SER A 68 -25.67 37.12 -19.73
C SER A 68 -24.68 37.57 -18.65
N ASP A 69 -24.84 37.12 -17.43
CA ASP A 69 -23.92 37.40 -16.31
C ASP A 69 -22.71 36.49 -16.29
N ALA A 70 -22.70 35.35 -17.04
CA ALA A 70 -21.58 34.45 -17.10
C ALA A 70 -20.46 35.02 -17.99
N HIS A 71 -19.29 35.23 -17.39
CA HIS A 71 -18.10 35.77 -18.04
C HIS A 71 -16.98 34.76 -18.23
N LYS A 72 -16.95 33.70 -17.43
CA LYS A 72 -15.97 32.63 -17.53
C LYS A 72 -16.62 31.26 -17.37
N VAL A 73 -16.03 30.25 -18.01
CA VAL A 73 -16.36 28.84 -17.78
C VAL A 73 -15.10 28.06 -17.40
N LYS A 74 -15.15 27.31 -16.32
CA LYS A 74 -14.16 26.31 -15.98
C LYS A 74 -14.71 24.96 -16.44
N VAL A 75 -14.03 24.28 -17.35
CA VAL A 75 -14.46 22.99 -17.91
C VAL A 75 -13.57 21.90 -17.34
N TYR A 76 -14.19 20.85 -16.86
CA TYR A 76 -13.53 19.63 -16.36
C TYR A 76 -13.64 18.55 -17.43
N MET A 77 -12.48 18.03 -17.87
CA MET A 77 -12.40 17.08 -18.98
C MET A 77 -11.52 15.89 -18.61
N GLN A 78 -11.83 14.74 -19.17
CA GLN A 78 -11.00 13.55 -19.10
C GLN A 78 -10.40 13.23 -20.47
N HIS A 79 -9.13 12.88 -20.52
CA HIS A 79 -8.41 12.37 -21.67
C HIS A 79 -7.59 11.14 -21.21
N GLY A 80 -8.02 9.95 -21.61
CA GLY A 80 -7.50 8.71 -21.05
C GLY A 80 -7.73 8.65 -19.54
N SER A 81 -6.67 8.47 -18.76
CA SER A 81 -6.70 8.49 -17.29
C SER A 81 -6.47 9.86 -16.66
N SER A 82 -6.26 10.92 -17.46
CA SER A 82 -5.91 12.25 -16.97
C SER A 82 -7.12 13.16 -16.92
N THR A 83 -7.31 13.88 -15.81
CA THR A 83 -8.30 14.97 -15.68
C THR A 83 -7.64 16.30 -16.00
N ILE A 84 -8.30 17.11 -16.81
CA ILE A 84 -7.84 18.42 -17.26
C ILE A 84 -8.88 19.44 -16.84
N GLU A 85 -8.45 20.49 -16.15
CA GLU A 85 -9.27 21.63 -15.77
C GLU A 85 -8.79 22.88 -16.51
N GLN A 86 -9.73 23.58 -17.16
CA GLN A 86 -9.38 24.80 -17.88
C GLN A 86 -10.43 25.88 -17.70
N THR A 87 -9.99 27.05 -17.28
CA THR A 87 -10.86 28.26 -17.18
C THR A 87 -10.74 29.10 -18.43
N LEU A 88 -11.84 29.35 -19.08
CA LEU A 88 -11.91 30.05 -20.35
C LEU A 88 -12.84 31.27 -20.23
N VAL A 89 -12.49 32.36 -20.89
CA VAL A 89 -13.37 33.55 -20.97
C VAL A 89 -14.51 33.25 -21.94
N LEU A 90 -15.72 33.71 -21.57
CA LEU A 90 -16.93 33.58 -22.36
C LEU A 90 -17.23 34.91 -23.07
N ASN A 91 -17.51 34.77 -24.36
CA ASN A 91 -17.91 35.88 -25.20
C ASN A 91 -19.31 35.63 -25.78
N SER A 92 -20.17 36.63 -25.76
CA SER A 92 -21.45 36.53 -26.42
C SER A 92 -21.27 36.44 -27.94
N TYR A 93 -22.00 35.58 -28.59
CA TYR A 93 -22.06 35.52 -30.04
C TYR A 93 -23.49 35.54 -30.54
N ASN A 94 -23.71 36.26 -31.63
CA ASN A 94 -25.00 36.38 -32.26
C ASN A 94 -24.94 35.59 -33.58
N VAL A 95 -25.84 34.64 -33.77
CA VAL A 95 -26.01 33.93 -35.06
C VAL A 95 -27.27 34.49 -35.73
N GLU A 96 -27.20 34.69 -37.01
CA GLU A 96 -28.28 35.35 -37.82
C GLU A 96 -29.65 34.63 -37.78
N ASN A 97 -29.77 33.53 -37.02
CA ASN A 97 -31.01 32.75 -36.81
C ASN A 97 -31.31 32.49 -35.35
N ALA A 98 -31.50 33.55 -34.59
CA ALA A 98 -32.20 33.53 -33.27
C ALA A 98 -31.67 32.60 -32.14
N GLU A 99 -30.45 32.10 -32.19
CA GLU A 99 -29.85 31.38 -31.07
C GLU A 99 -28.89 32.32 -30.31
N TYR A 100 -29.26 32.74 -29.13
CA TYR A 100 -28.38 33.38 -28.16
C TYR A 100 -27.56 32.33 -27.43
N GLY A 101 -26.23 32.49 -27.44
CA GLY A 101 -25.32 31.61 -26.72
C GLY A 101 -24.02 32.34 -26.36
N LEU A 102 -23.28 31.72 -25.45
CA LEU A 102 -21.93 32.10 -25.10
C LEU A 102 -20.94 31.16 -25.76
N ARG A 103 -19.77 31.68 -26.09
CA ARG A 103 -18.67 30.93 -26.71
C ARG A 103 -17.39 31.18 -25.92
N SER A 104 -16.68 30.10 -25.57
CA SER A 104 -15.41 30.23 -24.89
C SER A 104 -14.30 30.72 -25.85
N ASP A 105 -13.21 31.15 -25.31
CA ASP A 105 -11.95 31.24 -26.04
C ASP A 105 -11.54 29.85 -26.56
N LYS A 106 -10.63 29.81 -27.53
CA LYS A 106 -10.08 28.57 -28.08
C LYS A 106 -9.10 27.96 -27.11
N LEU A 107 -9.29 26.69 -26.81
CA LEU A 107 -8.38 25.90 -26.01
C LEU A 107 -7.57 24.96 -26.91
N GLN A 108 -6.25 24.98 -26.78
CA GLN A 108 -5.37 24.03 -27.47
C GLN A 108 -5.22 22.76 -26.62
N LEU A 109 -5.47 21.63 -27.23
CA LEU A 109 -5.37 20.29 -26.60
C LEU A 109 -4.61 19.33 -27.50
N LEU A 110 -4.13 18.23 -26.93
CA LEU A 110 -3.60 17.09 -27.69
C LEU A 110 -4.69 16.52 -28.62
N ALA A 111 -4.31 16.06 -29.80
CA ALA A 111 -5.25 15.34 -30.65
C ALA A 111 -5.70 14.04 -29.98
N GLY A 112 -7.00 13.77 -29.99
CA GLY A 112 -7.58 12.60 -29.34
C GLY A 112 -8.98 12.82 -28.81
N ASP A 113 -9.50 11.82 -28.13
CA ASP A 113 -10.85 11.82 -27.57
C ASP A 113 -10.87 12.39 -26.16
N TYR A 114 -11.85 13.24 -25.91
CA TYR A 114 -12.08 13.91 -24.63
C TYR A 114 -13.53 13.70 -24.17
N ARG A 115 -13.70 13.57 -22.87
CA ARG A 115 -15.00 13.54 -22.21
C ARG A 115 -15.11 14.71 -21.26
N VAL A 116 -16.11 15.57 -21.43
CA VAL A 116 -16.44 16.59 -20.45
C VAL A 116 -17.22 15.93 -19.32
N VAL A 117 -16.76 16.12 -18.08
CA VAL A 117 -17.39 15.55 -16.88
C VAL A 117 -18.15 16.60 -16.05
N GLY A 118 -17.87 17.87 -16.28
CA GLY A 118 -18.58 18.97 -15.61
C GLY A 118 -18.06 20.33 -16.07
N TYR A 119 -18.71 21.39 -15.59
CA TYR A 119 -18.29 22.76 -15.80
C TYR A 119 -18.80 23.67 -14.67
N THR A 120 -18.07 24.78 -14.43
CA THR A 120 -18.48 25.84 -13.50
C THR A 120 -18.54 27.18 -14.25
N LEU A 121 -19.59 27.93 -14.05
CA LEU A 121 -19.74 29.29 -14.60
C LEU A 121 -19.43 30.34 -13.54
N TYR A 122 -18.75 31.40 -13.95
CA TYR A 122 -18.38 32.53 -13.09
C TYR A 122 -18.86 33.82 -13.69
N ASP A 123 -19.22 34.75 -12.84
CA ASP A 123 -19.57 36.11 -13.25
C ASP A 123 -18.32 36.98 -13.52
N ASN A 124 -18.52 38.26 -13.73
CA ASN A 124 -17.48 39.25 -13.99
C ASN A 124 -16.60 39.58 -12.76
N LEU A 125 -17.04 39.16 -11.56
CA LEU A 125 -16.33 39.34 -10.29
C LEU A 125 -15.59 38.05 -9.88
N ASP A 126 -15.60 37.01 -10.73
CA ASP A 126 -15.12 35.66 -10.44
C ASP A 126 -15.91 34.92 -9.35
N GLU A 127 -17.18 35.35 -9.13
CA GLU A 127 -18.07 34.58 -8.24
C GLU A 127 -18.73 33.43 -9.01
N GLU A 128 -18.84 32.27 -8.35
CA GLU A 128 -19.47 31.10 -8.93
C GLU A 128 -20.98 31.33 -9.12
N ILE A 129 -21.44 31.21 -10.36
CA ILE A 129 -22.86 31.27 -10.69
C ILE A 129 -23.47 29.86 -10.56
N MET A 130 -22.80 28.86 -11.10
CA MET A 130 -23.26 27.47 -11.02
C MET A 130 -22.14 26.47 -11.37
N THR A 131 -22.23 25.33 -10.78
CA THR A 131 -21.51 24.13 -11.20
C THR A 131 -22.52 23.08 -11.64
N ASP A 132 -22.23 22.37 -12.72
CA ASP A 132 -23.09 21.32 -13.24
C ASP A 132 -22.26 20.16 -13.80
N GLU A 133 -22.79 18.95 -13.67
CA GLU A 133 -22.19 17.76 -14.25
C GLU A 133 -22.53 17.69 -15.75
N ALA A 134 -21.58 17.29 -16.56
CA ALA A 134 -21.76 17.11 -17.98
C ALA A 134 -21.22 15.73 -18.40
N SER A 135 -21.89 15.07 -19.29
CA SER A 135 -21.44 13.81 -19.86
C SER A 135 -21.49 13.88 -21.38
N SER A 136 -20.51 14.60 -21.96
CA SER A 136 -20.43 14.77 -23.41
C SER A 136 -19.01 14.48 -23.89
N GLN A 137 -18.87 13.99 -25.14
CA GLN A 137 -17.59 13.60 -25.70
C GLN A 137 -17.30 14.41 -26.98
N PHE A 138 -16.02 14.69 -27.23
CA PHE A 138 -15.55 15.29 -28.47
C PHE A 138 -14.15 14.79 -28.83
N THR A 139 -13.83 14.84 -30.11
CA THR A 139 -12.51 14.43 -30.59
C THR A 139 -11.78 15.65 -31.13
N VAL A 140 -10.59 15.91 -30.60
CA VAL A 140 -9.69 16.95 -31.09
C VAL A 140 -8.90 16.38 -32.25
N VAL A 141 -9.03 16.97 -33.44
CA VAL A 141 -8.28 16.56 -34.63
C VAL A 141 -7.03 17.42 -34.80
N PRO A 142 -5.94 16.88 -35.33
CA PRO A 142 -4.71 17.62 -35.57
C PRO A 142 -4.96 18.86 -36.41
N ASP A 143 -4.39 20.01 -35.98
CA ASP A 143 -4.52 21.33 -36.60
C ASP A 143 -5.98 21.79 -36.87
N GLY A 144 -6.97 21.08 -36.34
CA GLY A 144 -8.38 21.34 -36.49
C GLY A 144 -8.96 22.20 -35.34
N LEU A 145 -10.14 22.79 -35.58
CA LEU A 145 -10.97 23.46 -34.59
C LEU A 145 -12.29 22.69 -34.45
N VAL A 146 -12.53 22.16 -33.24
CA VAL A 146 -13.77 21.49 -32.88
C VAL A 146 -14.65 22.43 -32.07
N TYR A 147 -15.94 22.51 -32.42
CA TYR A 147 -16.94 23.19 -31.61
C TYR A 147 -17.68 22.17 -30.78
N HIS A 148 -17.58 22.27 -29.46
CA HIS A 148 -18.28 21.37 -28.55
C HIS A 148 -19.39 22.12 -27.83
N ASN A 149 -20.58 21.55 -27.85
CA ASN A 149 -21.75 22.15 -27.25
C ASN A 149 -21.89 21.71 -25.80
N LEU A 150 -21.94 22.66 -24.86
CA LEU A 150 -22.27 22.44 -23.47
C LEU A 150 -23.74 22.87 -23.24
N SER A 151 -24.55 21.91 -22.88
CA SER A 151 -25.94 22.16 -22.51
C SER A 151 -25.96 22.70 -21.09
N VAL A 152 -26.50 23.92 -20.92
CA VAL A 152 -26.66 24.52 -19.60
C VAL A 152 -28.09 24.26 -19.14
N ASP A 153 -28.23 23.62 -18.00
CA ASP A 153 -29.54 23.47 -17.34
C ASP A 153 -29.95 24.83 -16.77
N VAL A 154 -30.94 25.42 -17.40
CA VAL A 154 -31.47 26.75 -17.01
C VAL A 154 -32.54 26.55 -15.94
N THR A 155 -32.13 26.07 -14.77
CA THR A 155 -32.98 26.12 -13.59
C THR A 155 -33.08 27.60 -13.14
N PRO A 156 -34.27 28.14 -12.92
CA PRO A 156 -34.43 29.48 -12.40
C PRO A 156 -33.61 29.67 -11.11
N ARG A 157 -32.92 30.82 -11.00
CA ARG A 157 -32.07 31.13 -9.85
C ARG A 157 -32.39 32.53 -9.32
N GLY A 158 -32.23 32.71 -8.00
CA GLY A 158 -32.36 34.00 -7.34
C GLY A 158 -31.23 34.17 -6.30
N LYS A 159 -31.26 35.27 -5.64
CA LYS A 159 -30.27 35.64 -4.61
C LYS A 159 -30.86 35.53 -3.22
N ALA A 160 -30.03 35.22 -2.22
CA ALA A 160 -30.42 35.29 -0.80
C ALA A 160 -29.34 36.00 0.01
N SER A 161 -29.78 36.84 0.95
CA SER A 161 -28.94 37.42 1.99
C SER A 161 -29.42 36.97 3.37
N PHE A 162 -28.52 36.99 4.36
CA PHE A 162 -28.79 36.45 5.68
C PHE A 162 -28.52 37.47 6.77
N ARG A 163 -29.19 37.31 7.92
CA ARG A 163 -28.88 38.01 9.15
C ARG A 163 -28.82 37.07 10.33
N LEU A 164 -27.87 37.26 11.22
CA LEU A 164 -27.78 36.53 12.47
C LEU A 164 -28.61 37.21 13.54
N VAL A 165 -29.39 36.43 14.25
CA VAL A 165 -30.31 36.93 15.28
C VAL A 165 -29.96 36.34 16.63
N LYS A 166 -29.91 37.13 17.65
CA LYS A 166 -29.76 36.73 19.04
C LYS A 166 -31.05 36.01 19.51
N PRO A 167 -30.96 34.88 20.25
CA PRO A 167 -32.13 34.17 20.77
C PRO A 167 -33.02 35.08 21.63
N GLU A 168 -34.35 34.93 21.55
CA GLU A 168 -35.29 35.74 22.38
C GLU A 168 -35.03 35.60 23.88
N ALA A 169 -34.61 34.40 24.34
CA ALA A 169 -34.27 34.15 25.73
C ALA A 169 -33.14 35.07 26.26
N PHE A 170 -32.26 35.55 25.37
CA PHE A 170 -31.13 36.43 25.70
C PHE A 170 -31.40 37.89 25.39
N THR A 171 -32.49 38.23 24.71
CA THR A 171 -32.89 39.63 24.42
C THR A 171 -33.61 40.27 25.58
N ALA A 172 -34.24 39.47 26.47
CA ALA A 172 -35.09 39.95 27.58
C ALA A 172 -34.32 40.24 28.89
N THR A 173 -33.04 39.90 29.01
CA THR A 173 -32.26 40.08 30.26
C THR A 173 -31.36 41.31 30.18
N ARG A 174 -31.56 42.25 31.14
CA ARG A 174 -30.66 43.42 31.38
C ARG A 174 -29.29 43.05 31.97
N ALA A 175 -29.09 41.81 32.36
CA ALA A 175 -27.83 41.29 32.87
C ALA A 175 -27.04 40.69 31.72
N GLY A 176 -25.85 41.22 31.44
CA GLY A 176 -25.00 40.82 30.34
C GLY A 176 -24.78 39.30 30.19
N GLU A 177 -24.58 38.91 28.97
CA GLU A 177 -23.92 37.68 28.54
C GLU A 177 -24.50 36.39 29.14
N ALA A 178 -25.73 36.05 28.76
CA ALA A 178 -26.25 34.70 28.92
C ALA A 178 -25.87 33.91 27.66
N GLY A 179 -25.16 32.80 27.79
CA GLY A 179 -24.66 31.97 26.71
C GLY A 179 -23.18 31.60 26.92
N ALA A 180 -22.67 30.66 26.19
CA ALA A 180 -21.27 30.21 26.29
C ALA A 180 -20.26 31.29 25.84
N TYR A 181 -20.73 32.25 25.01
CA TYR A 181 -19.92 33.39 24.56
C TYR A 181 -20.81 34.61 24.25
N PRO A 182 -20.27 35.85 24.33
CA PRO A 182 -21.00 37.08 23.96
C PRO A 182 -21.35 37.10 22.47
N PHE A 183 -22.60 37.47 22.14
CA PHE A 183 -23.04 37.65 20.75
C PHE A 183 -22.16 38.65 19.96
N SER A 184 -21.68 39.68 20.63
CA SER A 184 -20.80 40.72 20.05
C SER A 184 -19.43 40.20 19.62
N ASN A 185 -19.05 39.00 20.07
CA ASN A 185 -17.78 38.37 19.70
C ASN A 185 -17.80 37.72 18.31
N ILE A 186 -18.97 37.51 17.71
CA ILE A 186 -19.08 36.98 16.37
C ILE A 186 -18.50 37.99 15.37
N LYS A 187 -17.52 37.54 14.58
CA LYS A 187 -16.89 38.36 13.53
C LYS A 187 -17.01 37.76 12.12
N ALA A 188 -17.36 36.49 12.04
CA ALA A 188 -17.65 35.80 10.80
C ALA A 188 -18.63 34.64 11.02
N VAL A 189 -19.28 34.19 9.96
CA VAL A 189 -20.17 33.01 9.96
C VAL A 189 -20.02 32.21 8.68
N SER A 190 -20.19 30.91 8.78
CA SER A 190 -20.49 30.03 7.65
C SER A 190 -21.88 29.44 7.83
N LEU A 191 -22.61 29.25 6.74
CA LEU A 191 -23.96 28.70 6.73
C LEU A 191 -24.06 27.52 5.77
N THR A 192 -24.83 26.49 6.14
CA THR A 192 -25.27 25.46 5.22
C THR A 192 -26.75 25.60 4.97
N VAL A 193 -27.12 25.72 3.71
CA VAL A 193 -28.53 25.79 3.27
C VAL A 193 -28.88 24.56 2.46
N MET A 194 -30.02 23.95 2.72
CA MET A 194 -30.52 22.77 2.05
C MET A 194 -31.83 23.07 1.32
N ASN A 195 -31.91 22.63 0.07
CA ASN A 195 -33.17 22.67 -0.66
C ASN A 195 -34.13 21.61 -0.05
N VAL A 196 -35.31 22.08 0.38
CA VAL A 196 -36.28 21.24 1.10
C VAL A 196 -36.80 20.07 0.25
N ASN A 197 -36.91 20.31 -1.06
CA ASN A 197 -37.49 19.34 -2.00
C ASN A 197 -36.47 18.35 -2.56
N THR A 198 -35.30 18.86 -2.98
CA THR A 198 -34.26 18.04 -3.61
C THR A 198 -33.28 17.43 -2.61
N ARG A 199 -33.23 17.96 -1.38
CA ARG A 199 -32.22 17.62 -0.35
C ARG A 199 -30.79 18.01 -0.71
N GLU A 200 -30.60 18.78 -1.72
CA GLU A 200 -29.29 19.31 -2.14
C GLU A 200 -28.87 20.40 -1.14
N SER A 201 -27.64 20.28 -0.61
CA SER A 201 -27.07 21.25 0.33
C SER A 201 -26.08 22.17 -0.37
N VAL A 202 -26.01 23.42 0.05
CA VAL A 202 -25.04 24.40 -0.40
C VAL A 202 -24.38 25.05 0.80
N ASP A 203 -23.02 24.99 0.81
CA ASP A 203 -22.21 25.62 1.84
C ASP A 203 -21.82 27.05 1.43
N ILE A 204 -22.08 27.98 2.34
CA ILE A 204 -21.72 29.41 2.20
C ILE A 204 -20.46 29.64 3.03
N ASN A 205 -19.35 29.05 2.58
CA ASN A 205 -18.10 29.04 3.34
C ASN A 205 -17.15 30.17 3.00
N LYS A 206 -17.13 30.60 1.77
CA LYS A 206 -16.06 31.47 1.25
C LYS A 206 -16.39 32.94 1.33
N VAL A 207 -17.57 33.25 1.74
CA VAL A 207 -18.16 34.53 1.37
C VAL A 207 -18.38 35.40 2.56
N LEU A 208 -18.32 34.83 3.75
CA LEU A 208 -18.75 35.52 4.93
C LEU A 208 -17.67 35.58 5.96
N VAL A 209 -16.94 36.61 5.87
CA VAL A 209 -15.86 36.91 6.78
C VAL A 209 -16.04 38.20 7.54
N ALA A 210 -17.07 38.97 7.27
CA ALA A 210 -17.33 40.22 7.93
C ALA A 210 -18.82 40.44 8.17
N PHE A 211 -19.15 40.97 9.30
CA PHE A 211 -20.48 41.44 9.62
C PHE A 211 -20.46 42.94 9.77
N GLN A 212 -21.55 43.57 9.35
CA GLN A 212 -21.86 44.90 9.80
C GLN A 212 -22.85 44.79 10.96
N GLU A 213 -22.55 45.45 12.05
CA GLU A 213 -23.46 45.61 13.14
C GLU A 213 -24.58 46.54 12.68
N ASP A 214 -25.83 46.09 12.66
CA ASP A 214 -26.93 46.94 12.30
C ASP A 214 -27.43 47.66 13.54
N PHE A 215 -27.32 48.98 13.49
CA PHE A 215 -27.70 49.90 14.58
C PHE A 215 -29.14 50.36 14.49
N HIS A 216 -29.95 49.79 13.58
CA HIS A 216 -31.33 50.30 13.39
C HIS A 216 -32.30 49.97 14.54
N ASP A 217 -31.92 49.10 15.44
CA ASP A 217 -32.74 48.72 16.60
C ASP A 217 -32.45 49.52 17.87
N HIS A 218 -31.98 50.76 17.72
CA HIS A 218 -31.83 51.66 18.83
C HIS A 218 -33.21 52.25 19.20
N ALA A 219 -33.88 51.64 20.13
CA ALA A 219 -34.96 52.32 20.84
C ALA A 219 -34.38 53.53 21.56
N ILE A 220 -34.56 54.71 21.01
CA ILE A 220 -34.25 55.97 21.66
C ILE A 220 -35.34 56.17 22.73
N ASP A 221 -35.14 55.50 23.87
CA ASP A 221 -35.76 56.03 25.09
C ASP A 221 -34.83 57.10 25.66
N GLY A 222 -35.31 58.12 26.16
CA GLY A 222 -34.55 59.30 26.60
C GLY A 222 -33.55 59.04 27.75
N SER A 223 -33.06 57.86 27.95
CA SER A 223 -32.20 57.42 29.06
C SER A 223 -30.81 56.95 28.69
N GLY A 224 -30.37 57.22 27.45
CA GLY A 224 -29.01 56.88 27.00
C GLY A 224 -28.89 55.54 26.30
N TYR A 225 -27.97 55.44 25.36
CA TYR A 225 -27.69 54.31 24.48
C TYR A 225 -27.68 52.96 25.19
N ASN A 226 -28.66 52.14 24.97
CA ASN A 226 -28.62 50.72 25.25
C ASN A 226 -28.19 50.00 23.99
N ALA A 227 -26.90 49.95 23.79
CA ALA A 227 -26.30 49.30 22.61
C ALA A 227 -26.28 47.75 22.79
N GLN A 228 -27.44 47.13 22.88
CA GLN A 228 -27.54 45.67 22.72
C GLN A 228 -27.88 45.37 21.27
N THR A 229 -26.87 45.10 20.49
CA THR A 229 -27.05 44.61 19.13
C THR A 229 -27.81 43.29 19.16
N THR A 230 -28.97 43.28 18.54
CA THR A 230 -29.86 42.11 18.50
C THR A 230 -29.63 41.24 17.27
N TYR A 231 -28.99 41.78 16.27
CA TYR A 231 -28.66 41.07 15.04
C TYR A 231 -27.43 41.67 14.33
N TYR A 232 -26.83 40.82 13.45
CA TYR A 232 -25.81 41.22 12.51
C TYR A 232 -26.25 40.93 11.10
N THR A 233 -25.99 41.82 10.17
CA THR A 233 -26.18 41.55 8.73
C THR A 233 -24.97 40.81 8.18
N VAL A 234 -25.22 39.78 7.41
CA VAL A 234 -24.20 39.04 6.68
C VAL A 234 -23.89 39.79 5.38
N ASP A 235 -22.61 40.13 5.18
CA ASP A 235 -22.16 41.06 4.13
C ASP A 235 -22.17 40.45 2.71
N THR A 236 -22.79 39.28 2.53
CA THR A 236 -22.74 38.56 1.28
C THR A 236 -24.08 38.03 0.82
N VAL A 237 -24.28 38.13 -0.47
CA VAL A 237 -25.46 37.65 -1.19
C VAL A 237 -25.06 36.44 -2.02
N VAL A 238 -25.78 35.33 -1.90
CA VAL A 238 -25.48 34.08 -2.59
C VAL A 238 -26.53 33.74 -3.64
N TRP A 239 -26.09 33.13 -4.75
CA TRP A 239 -26.96 32.61 -5.78
C TRP A 239 -27.41 31.19 -5.45
N LEU A 240 -28.71 30.94 -5.48
CA LEU A 240 -29.31 29.61 -5.28
C LEU A 240 -30.31 29.31 -6.39
N LYS A 241 -30.56 28.04 -6.68
CA LYS A 241 -31.66 27.62 -7.57
C LYS A 241 -32.99 28.09 -6.98
N ALA A 242 -33.94 28.45 -7.82
CA ALA A 242 -35.25 28.82 -7.32
C ALA A 242 -35.90 27.63 -6.61
N GLY A 243 -36.43 27.84 -5.43
CA GLY A 243 -37.02 26.80 -4.61
C GLY A 243 -37.17 27.18 -3.15
N GLU A 244 -37.63 26.23 -2.36
CA GLU A 244 -37.73 26.38 -0.89
C GLU A 244 -36.45 25.83 -0.25
N TYR A 245 -35.88 26.60 0.66
CA TYR A 245 -34.67 26.31 1.38
C TYR A 245 -34.86 26.40 2.88
N ALA A 246 -33.98 25.68 3.60
CA ALA A 246 -33.83 25.82 5.03
C ALA A 246 -32.36 25.98 5.36
N VAL A 247 -32.00 26.87 6.27
CA VAL A 247 -30.68 26.92 6.88
C VAL A 247 -30.60 25.76 7.87
N THR A 248 -29.71 24.79 7.63
CA THR A 248 -29.60 23.59 8.45
C THR A 248 -28.52 23.69 9.50
N HIS A 249 -27.41 24.35 9.17
CA HIS A 249 -26.23 24.44 10.04
C HIS A 249 -25.63 25.85 9.95
N TYR A 250 -24.96 26.27 11.02
CA TYR A 250 -24.08 27.45 11.00
C TYR A 250 -22.83 27.21 11.83
N THR A 251 -21.79 27.97 11.53
CA THR A 251 -20.57 28.07 12.33
C THR A 251 -20.23 29.54 12.52
N THR A 252 -20.08 29.98 13.75
CA THR A 252 -19.68 31.38 14.09
C THR A 252 -18.22 31.42 14.49
N TYR A 253 -17.55 32.54 14.18
CA TYR A 253 -16.12 32.71 14.41
C TYR A 253 -15.84 34.02 15.14
N SER A 254 -14.80 34.02 16.00
CA SER A 254 -14.39 35.22 16.76
C SER A 254 -13.48 36.14 15.96
N ASP A 255 -13.01 35.74 14.79
CA ASP A 255 -12.14 36.52 13.92
C ASP A 255 -12.69 36.65 12.50
N LYS A 256 -12.30 37.74 11.79
CA LYS A 256 -12.77 38.03 10.43
C LYS A 256 -12.21 37.08 9.34
N LYS A 257 -11.24 36.26 9.68
CA LYS A 257 -10.69 35.28 8.74
C LYS A 257 -11.28 33.88 8.92
N ALA A 258 -12.32 33.78 9.76
CA ALA A 258 -13.02 32.53 10.07
C ALA A 258 -12.09 31.40 10.51
N ARG A 259 -11.15 31.68 11.43
CA ARG A 259 -10.18 30.69 11.92
C ARG A 259 -10.55 30.13 13.29
N THR A 260 -11.06 30.96 14.17
CA THR A 260 -11.35 30.60 15.57
C THR A 260 -12.86 30.43 15.72
N VAL A 261 -13.31 29.21 15.83
CA VAL A 261 -14.71 28.85 15.99
C VAL A 261 -15.21 29.25 17.39
N LEU A 262 -16.36 29.90 17.45
CA LEU A 262 -17.10 30.16 18.69
C LEU A 262 -18.15 29.07 18.92
N GLU A 263 -18.93 28.77 17.89
CA GLU A 263 -19.99 27.77 17.93
C GLU A 263 -20.24 27.20 16.55
N ALA A 264 -20.53 25.90 16.51
CA ALA A 264 -21.14 25.25 15.35
C ALA A 264 -22.34 24.45 15.81
N ALA A 265 -23.47 24.64 15.17
CA ALA A 265 -24.73 24.03 15.56
C ALA A 265 -25.68 23.84 14.38
N SER A 266 -26.60 22.90 14.54
CA SER A 266 -27.76 22.75 13.66
C SER A 266 -28.80 23.79 13.99
N VAL A 267 -29.47 24.33 12.97
CA VAL A 267 -30.58 25.22 13.17
C VAL A 267 -31.83 24.39 13.42
N ALA A 268 -32.31 24.39 14.66
CA ALA A 268 -33.57 23.75 15.02
C ALA A 268 -34.74 24.45 14.29
N ASP A 269 -35.60 23.65 13.64
CA ASP A 269 -36.73 24.11 12.83
C ASP A 269 -36.39 24.93 11.57
N GLY A 270 -35.12 24.97 11.19
CA GLY A 270 -34.56 25.56 9.99
C GLY A 270 -35.15 26.87 9.55
N ALA A 271 -34.43 27.97 9.56
CA ALA A 271 -34.90 29.23 8.95
C ALA A 271 -35.24 28.96 7.47
N ARG A 272 -36.55 28.80 7.21
CA ARG A 272 -37.04 28.51 5.86
C ARG A 272 -37.21 29.78 5.09
N PHE A 273 -36.85 29.77 3.81
CA PHE A 273 -37.00 30.87 2.89
C PHE A 273 -37.22 30.36 1.46
N THR A 274 -37.79 31.21 0.64
CA THR A 274 -38.05 30.88 -0.77
C THR A 274 -37.19 31.74 -1.64
N VAL A 275 -36.46 31.13 -2.55
CA VAL A 275 -35.69 31.80 -3.60
C VAL A 275 -36.56 31.82 -4.86
N ALA A 276 -36.98 32.99 -5.30
CA ALA A 276 -37.71 33.17 -6.54
C ALA A 276 -36.76 33.52 -7.68
N ASP A 277 -37.20 33.23 -8.92
CA ASP A 277 -36.41 33.48 -10.12
C ASP A 277 -36.06 34.97 -10.26
N ASN A 278 -34.76 35.26 -10.35
CA ASN A 278 -34.16 36.59 -10.51
C ASN A 278 -34.56 37.60 -9.42
N GLU A 279 -34.97 37.13 -8.23
CA GLU A 279 -35.33 37.98 -7.08
C GLU A 279 -34.26 37.84 -5.98
N LEU A 280 -34.13 38.89 -5.17
CA LEU A 280 -33.35 38.88 -3.94
C LEU A 280 -34.27 38.59 -2.75
N THR A 281 -34.02 37.46 -2.07
CA THR A 281 -34.60 37.19 -0.74
C THR A 281 -33.73 37.87 0.30
N GLU A 282 -34.23 38.95 0.86
CA GLU A 282 -33.46 39.78 1.79
C GLU A 282 -33.52 39.25 3.22
N GLU A 283 -32.35 39.30 3.89
CA GLU A 283 -32.20 39.17 5.35
C GLU A 283 -32.88 37.97 5.99
N VAL A 284 -32.65 36.77 5.46
CA VAL A 284 -33.11 35.52 6.06
C VAL A 284 -32.59 35.42 7.49
N PRO A 285 -33.44 35.32 8.53
CA PRO A 285 -32.99 35.33 9.91
C PRO A 285 -32.44 33.97 10.32
N VAL A 286 -31.21 33.93 10.85
CA VAL A 286 -30.58 32.75 11.41
C VAL A 286 -30.35 32.97 12.91
N THR A 287 -31.09 32.25 13.75
CA THR A 287 -30.96 32.36 15.20
C THR A 287 -29.73 31.59 15.68
N ILE A 288 -28.81 32.32 16.30
CA ILE A 288 -27.59 31.73 16.89
C ILE A 288 -27.90 31.32 18.32
N GLN A 289 -27.59 30.08 18.68
CA GLN A 289 -27.94 29.49 19.98
C GLN A 289 -27.07 29.97 21.13
N LEU A 290 -25.88 30.46 20.88
CA LEU A 290 -24.83 30.84 21.86
C LEU A 290 -24.51 29.70 22.83
N SER A 291 -24.39 28.47 22.30
CA SER A 291 -24.15 27.24 23.04
C SER A 291 -22.69 26.73 22.85
N GLU A 292 -22.29 25.81 23.69
CA GLU A 292 -21.04 25.08 23.46
C GLU A 292 -21.19 24.14 22.26
N THR A 293 -20.15 24.10 21.45
CA THR A 293 -20.10 23.20 20.28
C THR A 293 -19.92 21.76 20.76
N ALA A 294 -20.76 20.86 20.26
CA ALA A 294 -20.61 19.43 20.53
C ALA A 294 -19.26 18.87 20.01
N GLU A 295 -18.72 17.87 20.69
CA GLU A 295 -17.39 17.36 20.42
C GLU A 295 -17.24 16.77 19.00
N HIS A 296 -18.25 16.06 18.47
CA HIS A 296 -18.22 15.53 17.11
C HIS A 296 -18.18 16.64 16.05
N ILE A 297 -18.82 17.79 16.32
CA ILE A 297 -18.74 18.95 15.44
C ILE A 297 -17.36 19.59 15.52
N LYS A 298 -16.75 19.65 16.70
CA LYS A 298 -15.36 20.10 16.84
C LYS A 298 -14.40 19.23 16.05
N ASP A 299 -14.61 17.92 16.06
CA ASP A 299 -13.81 16.98 15.24
C ASP A 299 -13.96 17.26 13.74
N TYR A 300 -15.20 17.47 13.27
CA TYR A 300 -15.47 17.87 11.89
C TYR A 300 -14.75 19.16 11.49
N LEU A 301 -14.79 20.16 12.34
CA LEU A 301 -14.09 21.43 12.11
C LEU A 301 -12.58 21.25 12.10
N ALA A 302 -12.07 20.37 12.95
CA ALA A 302 -10.65 20.00 12.94
C ALA A 302 -10.24 19.30 11.64
N LEU A 303 -11.08 18.39 11.12
CA LEU A 303 -10.84 17.78 9.81
C LEU A 303 -10.80 18.83 8.70
N LYS A 304 -11.70 19.83 8.74
CA LYS A 304 -11.72 20.92 7.76
C LYS A 304 -10.46 21.79 7.83
N GLU A 305 -9.98 22.10 9.03
CA GLU A 305 -8.72 22.82 9.22
C GLU A 305 -7.52 22.02 8.74
N ILE A 306 -7.47 20.71 9.04
CA ILE A 306 -6.44 19.79 8.55
C ILE A 306 -6.44 19.76 7.02
N TRP A 307 -7.60 19.63 6.41
CA TRP A 307 -7.76 19.62 4.95
C TRP A 307 -7.24 20.92 4.32
N LEU A 308 -7.61 22.09 4.87
CA LEU A 308 -7.13 23.38 4.39
C LEU A 308 -5.63 23.55 4.57
N ALA A 309 -5.08 23.15 5.72
CA ALA A 309 -3.66 23.28 6.04
C ALA A 309 -2.76 22.37 5.20
N LEU A 310 -3.30 21.25 4.74
CA LEU A 310 -2.60 20.24 3.96
C LEU A 310 -2.92 20.29 2.46
N ASP A 311 -3.35 21.44 1.96
CA ASP A 311 -3.69 21.66 0.54
C ASP A 311 -4.86 20.78 0.04
N GLY A 312 -5.84 20.55 0.91
CA GLY A 312 -6.98 19.69 0.68
C GLY A 312 -7.74 19.91 -0.63
N PRO A 313 -7.99 21.16 -1.09
CA PRO A 313 -8.64 21.39 -2.38
C PRO A 313 -7.94 20.73 -3.58
N ASN A 314 -6.63 20.46 -3.46
CA ASN A 314 -5.82 19.83 -4.49
C ASN A 314 -5.53 18.34 -4.21
N TRP A 315 -6.15 17.75 -3.20
CA TRP A 315 -6.02 16.34 -2.95
C TRP A 315 -6.65 15.54 -4.08
N SER A 316 -5.99 14.48 -4.40
CA SER A 316 -6.43 13.54 -5.41
C SER A 316 -6.28 12.17 -4.79
N TYR A 317 -7.38 11.59 -4.36
CA TYR A 317 -7.36 10.21 -3.92
C TYR A 317 -7.04 9.33 -5.13
N TYR A 318 -5.90 8.67 -5.09
CA TYR A 318 -5.48 7.76 -6.15
C TYR A 318 -6.12 6.39 -5.93
N GLY A 319 -7.44 6.29 -5.92
CA GLY A 319 -8.22 5.07 -5.95
C GLY A 319 -8.10 4.35 -7.29
N GLU A 320 -8.78 3.22 -7.43
CA GLU A 320 -8.85 2.53 -8.72
C GLU A 320 -9.33 3.48 -9.83
N ALA A 321 -9.00 3.14 -11.06
CA ALA A 321 -9.28 3.97 -12.24
C ALA A 321 -10.77 4.34 -12.43
N GLU A 322 -11.66 3.69 -11.71
CA GLU A 322 -13.11 3.92 -11.76
C GLU A 322 -13.61 5.04 -10.83
N ALA A 323 -12.81 5.46 -9.85
CA ALA A 323 -13.12 6.57 -8.95
C ALA A 323 -11.94 7.53 -8.79
N PRO A 324 -11.31 8.02 -9.87
CA PRO A 324 -10.20 8.96 -9.75
C PRO A 324 -10.70 10.29 -9.21
N GLY A 325 -10.05 10.82 -8.19
CA GLY A 325 -10.28 12.17 -7.72
C GLY A 325 -11.33 12.32 -6.65
N CYS A 326 -11.67 11.25 -5.92
CA CYS A 326 -12.44 11.39 -4.70
C CYS A 326 -11.67 12.22 -3.68
N ASN A 327 -12.24 13.30 -3.24
CA ASN A 327 -11.75 14.16 -2.17
C ASN A 327 -12.78 14.19 -1.05
N TRP A 328 -12.44 14.82 0.08
CA TRP A 328 -13.43 15.05 1.12
C TRP A 328 -14.48 16.06 0.64
N ASP A 329 -15.73 15.72 0.89
CA ASP A 329 -16.88 16.55 0.56
C ASP A 329 -17.50 17.15 1.83
N PHE A 330 -17.18 18.40 2.10
CA PHE A 330 -17.70 19.13 3.27
C PHE A 330 -19.18 19.55 3.12
N ASN A 331 -19.84 19.22 2.00
CA ASN A 331 -21.28 19.39 1.83
C ASN A 331 -22.09 18.17 2.30
N LYS A 332 -21.43 17.07 2.64
CA LYS A 332 -22.11 15.90 3.24
C LYS A 332 -22.54 16.20 4.68
N ASP A 333 -23.67 15.68 5.06
CA ASP A 333 -24.14 15.74 6.44
C ASP A 333 -23.10 15.11 7.39
N LEU A 334 -23.01 15.67 8.60
CA LEU A 334 -22.05 15.23 9.61
C LEU A 334 -22.14 13.73 9.90
N ASP A 335 -23.35 13.17 9.89
CA ASP A 335 -23.61 11.76 10.12
C ASP A 335 -23.01 10.84 9.03
N MET A 336 -22.72 11.37 7.85
CA MET A 336 -22.14 10.64 6.71
C MET A 336 -20.62 10.80 6.58
N TRP A 337 -19.98 11.45 7.54
CA TRP A 337 -18.52 11.68 7.48
C TRP A 337 -17.69 10.40 7.62
N GLY A 338 -18.24 9.35 8.19
CA GLY A 338 -17.59 8.02 8.18
C GLY A 338 -17.46 7.38 6.79
N GLU A 339 -18.13 7.92 5.77
CA GLU A 339 -18.00 7.50 4.37
C GLU A 339 -16.94 8.29 3.59
N GLN A 340 -16.34 9.31 4.20
CA GLN A 340 -15.26 10.05 3.56
C GLN A 340 -13.99 9.20 3.48
N PRO A 341 -13.20 9.30 2.39
CA PRO A 341 -11.96 8.56 2.26
C PRO A 341 -11.04 8.77 3.47
N GLY A 342 -10.65 7.68 4.11
CA GLY A 342 -9.72 7.69 5.23
C GLY A 342 -10.26 8.19 6.56
N VAL A 343 -11.56 8.45 6.71
CA VAL A 343 -12.19 8.86 7.97
C VAL A 343 -13.06 7.74 8.53
N THR A 344 -12.88 7.40 9.80
CA THR A 344 -13.76 6.46 10.52
C THR A 344 -14.29 7.11 11.77
N LEU A 345 -15.59 7.02 11.99
CA LEU A 345 -16.27 7.54 13.17
C LEU A 345 -16.69 6.41 14.12
N ASP A 346 -16.81 6.72 15.40
CA ASP A 346 -17.46 5.86 16.39
C ASP A 346 -18.99 6.09 16.40
N GLY A 347 -19.68 5.42 17.32
CA GLY A 347 -21.13 5.54 17.47
C GLY A 347 -21.63 6.93 17.93
N ASP A 348 -20.75 7.76 18.46
CA ASP A 348 -21.02 9.13 18.89
C ASP A 348 -20.60 10.19 17.84
N GLY A 349 -20.18 9.73 16.65
CA GLY A 349 -19.71 10.59 15.56
C GLY A 349 -18.31 11.17 15.76
N ARG A 350 -17.53 10.64 16.72
CA ARG A 350 -16.16 11.08 16.98
C ARG A 350 -15.18 10.38 16.05
N VAL A 351 -14.16 11.08 15.61
CA VAL A 351 -13.13 10.52 14.71
C VAL A 351 -12.23 9.59 15.48
N VAL A 352 -12.24 8.29 15.10
CA VAL A 352 -11.39 7.25 15.70
C VAL A 352 -10.27 6.76 14.78
N SER A 353 -10.38 6.99 13.48
CA SER A 353 -9.29 6.70 12.53
C SER A 353 -9.23 7.79 11.48
N LEU A 354 -8.02 8.24 11.20
CA LEU A 354 -7.72 9.22 10.16
C LEU A 354 -6.56 8.71 9.30
N SER A 355 -6.82 8.48 8.01
CA SER A 355 -5.79 8.12 7.03
C SER A 355 -5.74 9.15 5.91
N LEU A 356 -4.58 9.76 5.73
CA LEU A 356 -4.26 10.65 4.61
C LEU A 356 -3.31 9.97 3.61
N ALA A 357 -3.17 8.65 3.71
CA ALA A 357 -2.32 7.87 2.84
C ALA A 357 -2.73 8.02 1.37
N GLY A 358 -1.79 8.37 0.50
CA GLY A 358 -2.03 8.51 -0.92
C GLY A 358 -2.93 9.68 -1.35
N MET A 359 -3.26 10.61 -0.46
CA MET A 359 -4.15 11.75 -0.75
C MET A 359 -3.44 12.90 -1.47
N GLY A 360 -2.11 12.91 -1.49
CA GLY A 360 -1.34 14.03 -2.00
C GLY A 360 -1.27 15.20 -1.02
N ALA A 361 -1.47 14.94 0.27
CA ALA A 361 -1.44 15.95 1.33
C ALA A 361 -0.09 16.68 1.40
N ARG A 362 -0.11 18.01 1.54
CA ARG A 362 1.09 18.87 1.49
C ARG A 362 1.08 19.88 2.61
N GLY A 363 2.21 20.02 3.30
CA GLY A 363 2.37 21.04 4.34
C GLY A 363 2.60 20.46 5.72
N VAL A 364 2.25 21.22 6.73
CA VAL A 364 2.39 20.85 8.15
C VAL A 364 1.02 20.47 8.70
N VAL A 365 0.95 19.29 9.33
CA VAL A 365 -0.27 18.89 10.07
C VAL A 365 -0.52 19.90 11.16
N PRO A 366 -1.68 20.59 11.16
CA PRO A 366 -1.94 21.75 12.04
C PRO A 366 -2.26 21.35 13.47
N ASP A 367 -2.35 22.35 14.36
CA ASP A 367 -2.71 22.17 15.76
C ASP A 367 -4.09 21.54 15.97
N ALA A 368 -4.98 21.70 14.98
CA ALA A 368 -6.31 21.09 14.98
C ALA A 368 -6.29 19.57 15.13
N ILE A 369 -5.17 18.90 14.79
CA ILE A 369 -5.03 17.45 15.03
C ILE A 369 -5.27 17.11 16.51
N GLY A 370 -4.88 17.99 17.45
CA GLY A 370 -5.06 17.79 18.88
C GLY A 370 -6.51 17.79 19.35
N GLN A 371 -7.47 18.18 18.50
CA GLN A 371 -8.91 18.08 18.79
C GLN A 371 -9.43 16.65 18.68
N LEU A 372 -8.82 15.85 17.82
CA LEU A 372 -9.25 14.47 17.55
C LEU A 372 -8.87 13.50 18.67
N ASN A 373 -9.23 13.84 19.92
CA ASN A 373 -8.76 13.13 21.12
C ASN A 373 -9.31 11.70 21.29
N LYS A 374 -10.22 11.26 20.40
CA LYS A 374 -10.69 9.88 20.30
C LYS A 374 -9.94 9.08 19.22
N LEU A 375 -8.96 9.67 18.59
CA LEU A 375 -8.22 9.03 17.53
C LEU A 375 -7.40 7.83 18.06
N VAL A 376 -7.59 6.68 17.44
CA VAL A 376 -6.90 5.43 17.72
C VAL A 376 -5.82 5.17 16.65
N VAL A 377 -6.08 5.54 15.41
CA VAL A 377 -5.17 5.36 14.28
C VAL A 377 -4.98 6.67 13.53
N LEU A 378 -3.73 7.08 13.39
CA LEU A 378 -3.32 8.18 12.53
C LEU A 378 -2.37 7.66 11.45
N SER A 379 -2.77 7.75 10.20
CA SER A 379 -1.92 7.44 9.06
C SER A 379 -1.71 8.67 8.18
N LEU A 380 -0.50 9.15 8.12
CA LEU A 380 -0.05 10.23 7.22
C LEU A 380 0.69 9.69 5.99
N GLY A 381 0.52 8.43 5.72
CA GLY A 381 1.16 7.62 4.71
C GLY A 381 1.48 6.24 5.28
N THR A 382 1.54 5.20 4.46
CA THR A 382 1.91 3.86 4.88
C THR A 382 2.87 3.19 3.90
N HIS A 383 3.54 2.13 4.35
CA HIS A 383 4.43 1.32 3.51
C HIS A 383 3.69 0.56 2.41
N ASP A 384 2.38 0.33 2.56
CA ASP A 384 1.57 -0.43 1.60
C ASP A 384 1.02 0.44 0.48
N GLU A 385 1.25 1.75 0.51
CA GLU A 385 0.86 2.61 -0.61
C GLU A 385 1.57 2.19 -1.88
N LYS A 386 0.81 1.97 -2.94
CA LYS A 386 1.37 1.85 -4.27
C LYS A 386 1.54 3.22 -4.86
N LEU A 387 2.73 3.54 -5.34
CA LEU A 387 2.95 4.73 -6.15
C LEU A 387 2.07 4.66 -7.40
N GLY A 388 1.14 5.61 -7.53
CA GLY A 388 0.23 5.72 -8.65
C GLY A 388 -0.92 4.70 -8.68
N GLY A 389 -1.20 4.01 -7.59
CA GLY A 389 -2.35 3.10 -7.46
C GLY A 389 -2.65 2.78 -6.00
N HIS A 390 -3.91 2.55 -5.70
CA HIS A 390 -4.36 2.33 -4.33
C HIS A 390 -4.39 0.90 -3.91
N LEU A 391 -3.86 0.68 -2.73
CA LEU A 391 -4.16 -0.48 -1.91
C LEU A 391 -5.38 -0.25 -1.01
N PHE A 392 -5.98 0.94 -1.06
CA PHE A 392 -6.80 1.44 0.03
C PHE A 392 -8.22 1.79 -0.32
N GLU A 393 -8.80 1.21 -1.35
CA GLU A 393 -10.24 1.38 -1.56
C GLU A 393 -11.05 1.07 -0.32
N ASP A 394 -10.61 0.09 0.45
CA ASP A 394 -11.27 -0.29 1.70
C ASP A 394 -10.45 0.06 2.95
N ALA A 395 -9.25 0.55 2.80
CA ALA A 395 -8.29 0.62 3.91
C ALA A 395 -8.53 1.80 4.83
N GLY A 396 -9.09 2.88 4.31
CA GLY A 396 -9.26 4.08 5.11
C GLY A 396 -10.31 3.90 6.18
N ALA A 397 -11.54 3.68 5.77
CA ALA A 397 -12.68 3.89 6.64
C ALA A 397 -13.10 2.66 7.46
N ASN A 398 -12.91 1.44 7.00
CA ASN A 398 -13.57 0.25 7.57
C ASN A 398 -12.68 -0.93 7.89
N MET A 399 -11.35 -0.79 7.88
CA MET A 399 -10.47 -1.90 8.23
C MET A 399 -10.32 -2.11 9.73
N SER A 400 -10.55 -3.35 10.17
CA SER A 400 -10.20 -3.74 11.53
C SER A 400 -8.67 -3.73 11.74
N ALA A 401 -8.22 -3.61 12.99
CA ALA A 401 -6.80 -3.72 13.34
C ALA A 401 -6.18 -5.03 12.82
N GLU A 402 -6.95 -6.13 12.82
CA GLU A 402 -6.54 -7.43 12.27
C GLU A 402 -6.37 -7.41 10.74
N GLN A 403 -7.22 -6.67 10.02
CA GLN A 403 -7.10 -6.52 8.57
C GLN A 403 -5.89 -5.69 8.21
N ARG A 404 -5.61 -4.59 8.92
CA ARG A 404 -4.41 -3.77 8.74
C ARG A 404 -3.14 -4.55 9.05
N GLU A 405 -3.14 -5.30 10.15
CA GLU A 405 -2.01 -6.17 10.51
C GLU A 405 -1.79 -7.25 9.44
N ARG A 406 -2.86 -7.82 8.89
CA ARG A 406 -2.77 -8.80 7.80
C ARG A 406 -2.15 -8.19 6.55
N ILE A 407 -2.55 -6.97 6.16
CA ILE A 407 -1.97 -6.26 5.01
C ILE A 407 -0.52 -5.92 5.28
N ARG A 408 -0.18 -5.43 6.48
CA ARG A 408 1.19 -5.14 6.88
C ARG A 408 2.05 -6.39 6.87
N MET A 409 1.55 -7.50 7.40
CA MET A 409 2.21 -8.80 7.36
C MET A 409 2.31 -9.36 5.95
N ASP A 410 1.33 -9.11 5.10
CA ASP A 410 1.33 -9.55 3.70
C ASP A 410 2.32 -8.74 2.87
N TYR A 411 2.41 -7.42 3.08
CA TYR A 411 3.46 -6.58 2.53
C TYR A 411 4.84 -7.08 2.97
N HIS A 412 5.00 -7.29 4.26
CA HIS A 412 6.22 -7.80 4.85
C HIS A 412 6.59 -9.16 4.25
N ASN A 413 5.61 -10.04 4.13
CA ASN A 413 5.75 -11.32 3.47
C ASN A 413 6.10 -11.20 1.97
N ARG A 414 5.54 -10.24 1.24
CA ARG A 414 5.90 -9.98 -0.17
C ARG A 414 7.31 -9.46 -0.34
N PHE A 415 7.78 -8.65 0.61
CA PHE A 415 9.16 -8.14 0.59
C PHE A 415 10.19 -9.19 0.98
N LEU A 416 9.86 -10.05 1.92
CA LEU A 416 10.82 -10.88 2.62
C LEU A 416 10.60 -12.37 2.42
N LYS A 417 9.44 -12.78 1.90
CA LYS A 417 9.13 -14.18 1.72
C LYS A 417 9.89 -14.76 0.55
N ARG A 418 10.80 -15.60 0.91
CA ARG A 418 11.23 -16.73 0.12
C ARG A 418 10.61 -17.95 0.75
N ASP A 419 9.49 -18.40 0.23
CA ASP A 419 8.97 -19.67 0.69
C ASP A 419 9.78 -20.78 0.04
N ILE A 420 10.74 -21.28 0.80
CA ILE A 420 11.53 -22.45 0.43
C ILE A 420 10.64 -23.68 0.20
N ARG A 421 9.36 -23.61 0.56
CA ARG A 421 8.38 -24.69 0.45
C ARG A 421 7.59 -24.69 -0.85
N GLU A 422 7.68 -23.64 -1.64
CA GLU A 422 7.04 -23.64 -2.95
C GLU A 422 7.80 -24.52 -3.92
N GLY A 423 7.09 -25.18 -4.82
CA GLY A 423 7.67 -26.14 -5.76
C GLY A 423 8.84 -25.54 -6.55
N LEU A 424 9.90 -26.32 -6.72
CA LEU A 424 11.19 -25.87 -7.25
C LEU A 424 11.10 -25.18 -8.61
N SER A 425 10.12 -25.52 -9.44
CA SER A 425 9.95 -24.95 -10.78
C SER A 425 9.27 -23.58 -10.79
N ASP A 426 8.54 -23.22 -9.73
CA ASP A 426 7.74 -22.01 -9.71
C ASP A 426 8.48 -20.82 -9.12
N ILE A 427 9.61 -21.07 -8.46
CA ILE A 427 10.42 -20.05 -7.79
C ILE A 427 11.59 -19.50 -8.61
N LEU A 428 11.90 -20.10 -9.76
CA LEU A 428 13.01 -19.69 -10.60
C LEU A 428 12.54 -18.87 -11.82
N GLN A 429 13.28 -17.82 -12.13
CA GLN A 429 13.14 -17.04 -13.37
C GLN A 429 14.51 -16.84 -14.00
N GLU A 430 14.54 -16.58 -15.29
CA GLU A 430 15.77 -16.17 -15.93
C GLU A 430 16.21 -14.80 -15.43
N GLY A 431 17.48 -14.68 -15.10
CA GLY A 431 18.07 -13.44 -14.60
C GLY A 431 19.59 -13.44 -14.75
N VAL A 432 20.23 -12.45 -14.17
CA VAL A 432 21.68 -12.29 -14.20
C VAL A 432 22.22 -12.53 -12.80
N ASN A 433 23.16 -13.46 -12.66
CA ASN A 433 23.80 -13.74 -11.39
C ASN A 433 24.82 -12.64 -11.01
N ARG A 434 25.45 -12.77 -9.82
CA ARG A 434 26.50 -11.84 -9.33
C ARG A 434 27.66 -11.66 -10.30
N ASP A 435 27.97 -12.64 -11.11
CA ASP A 435 29.09 -12.63 -12.07
C ASP A 435 28.68 -12.00 -13.42
N GLY A 436 27.48 -11.46 -13.54
CA GLY A 436 26.96 -10.88 -14.78
C GLY A 436 26.58 -11.91 -15.85
N LYS A 437 26.48 -13.19 -15.49
CA LYS A 437 26.08 -14.28 -16.40
C LYS A 437 24.59 -14.54 -16.29
N GLN A 438 23.96 -14.84 -17.40
CA GLN A 438 22.59 -15.36 -17.40
C GLN A 438 22.52 -16.63 -16.58
N ALA A 439 21.70 -16.62 -15.56
CA ALA A 439 21.46 -17.75 -14.66
C ALA A 439 20.02 -17.65 -14.16
N PRO A 440 19.39 -18.78 -13.86
CA PRO A 440 18.12 -18.72 -13.16
C PRO A 440 18.35 -18.14 -11.79
N ILE A 441 17.54 -17.18 -11.50
CA ILE A 441 17.45 -16.52 -10.21
C ILE A 441 16.11 -16.85 -9.58
N LEU A 442 16.05 -16.87 -8.27
CA LEU A 442 14.78 -16.98 -7.58
C LEU A 442 13.84 -15.89 -8.07
N LYS A 443 12.62 -16.28 -8.46
CA LYS A 443 11.55 -15.29 -8.68
C LYS A 443 11.42 -14.48 -7.43
N SER A 444 11.88 -13.25 -7.51
CA SER A 444 11.65 -12.31 -6.43
C SER A 444 10.16 -11.94 -6.46
N THR A 445 9.45 -12.26 -5.40
CA THR A 445 8.15 -11.63 -5.11
C THR A 445 8.35 -10.21 -4.61
N ARG A 446 9.58 -9.70 -4.66
CA ARG A 446 9.92 -8.33 -4.30
C ARG A 446 9.18 -7.35 -5.19
N ILE A 447 8.44 -6.48 -4.57
CA ILE A 447 8.19 -5.16 -5.14
C ILE A 447 9.58 -4.53 -5.28
N GLU A 448 10.02 -4.27 -6.51
CA GLU A 448 11.28 -3.57 -6.71
C GLU A 448 11.16 -2.20 -6.05
N LEU A 449 11.92 -1.97 -5.01
CA LEU A 449 11.98 -0.67 -4.31
C LEU A 449 12.47 0.48 -5.18
N LYS A 450 12.91 0.23 -6.39
CA LYS A 450 13.13 1.29 -7.39
C LYS A 450 12.00 2.28 -7.43
N ASP A 451 10.77 1.80 -7.35
CA ASP A 451 9.58 2.64 -7.45
C ASP A 451 9.33 3.43 -6.17
N VAL A 452 9.69 2.89 -5.02
CA VAL A 452 9.58 3.57 -3.71
C VAL A 452 10.78 4.53 -3.50
N GLN A 453 11.98 4.15 -3.94
CA GLN A 453 13.18 4.99 -3.84
C GLN A 453 13.27 6.06 -4.93
N SER A 454 12.44 6.02 -5.96
CA SER A 454 12.51 6.97 -7.09
C SER A 454 12.10 8.41 -6.77
N GLY A 455 11.78 8.71 -5.50
CA GLY A 455 11.44 10.06 -5.04
C GLY A 455 10.02 10.51 -5.35
N ASN A 456 9.19 9.66 -5.89
CA ASN A 456 7.76 9.91 -6.01
C ASN A 456 7.11 9.66 -4.65
N LEU A 457 6.97 10.72 -3.88
CA LEU A 457 6.31 10.68 -2.59
C LEU A 457 4.81 10.86 -2.79
N THR A 458 4.00 10.00 -2.16
CA THR A 458 2.53 10.07 -2.25
C THR A 458 1.97 11.26 -1.49
N ASN A 459 2.72 11.74 -0.49
CA ASN A 459 2.43 12.94 0.27
C ASN A 459 3.64 13.89 0.30
N GLN A 460 3.41 15.15 0.66
CA GLN A 460 4.42 16.19 0.83
C GLN A 460 4.34 16.80 2.23
N ILE A 461 4.13 15.96 3.25
CA ILE A 461 4.07 16.39 4.64
C ILE A 461 5.47 16.75 5.11
N THR A 462 5.60 17.94 5.70
CA THR A 462 6.89 18.51 6.11
C THR A 462 7.03 18.67 7.62
N GLY A 463 5.96 18.43 8.37
CA GLY A 463 5.98 18.49 9.83
C GLY A 463 4.63 18.18 10.44
N ILE A 464 4.61 17.97 11.74
CA ILE A 464 3.42 17.61 12.51
C ILE A 464 3.38 18.46 13.77
N SER A 465 2.22 19.08 14.08
CA SER A 465 2.06 19.85 15.30
C SER A 465 2.22 18.98 16.55
N ARG A 466 2.92 19.50 17.55
CA ARG A 466 3.01 18.89 18.89
C ARG A 466 1.66 18.74 19.60
N ALA A 467 0.60 19.40 19.12
CA ALA A 467 -0.75 19.19 19.61
C ALA A 467 -1.21 17.72 19.51
N MET A 468 -0.58 16.91 18.65
CA MET A 468 -0.85 15.47 18.60
C MET A 468 -0.55 14.74 19.93
N MET A 469 0.27 15.29 20.82
CA MET A 469 0.50 14.72 22.16
C MET A 469 -0.76 14.68 23.04
N ARG A 470 -1.84 15.38 22.64
CA ARG A 470 -3.16 15.30 23.28
C ARG A 470 -3.90 13.99 22.98
N LEU A 471 -3.46 13.26 21.96
CA LEU A 471 -4.13 12.05 21.46
C LEU A 471 -3.74 10.82 22.29
N THR A 472 -4.10 10.81 23.57
CA THR A 472 -3.68 9.75 24.52
C THR A 472 -4.30 8.39 24.26
N GLU A 473 -5.37 8.31 23.46
CA GLU A 473 -6.00 7.05 23.03
C GLU A 473 -5.34 6.48 21.75
N LEU A 474 -4.39 7.19 21.13
CA LEU A 474 -3.75 6.79 19.89
C LEU A 474 -2.89 5.53 20.10
N GLN A 475 -3.16 4.51 19.28
CA GLN A 475 -2.49 3.22 19.31
C GLN A 475 -1.48 3.05 18.16
N GLN A 476 -1.75 3.68 17.03
CA GLN A 476 -0.96 3.52 15.81
C GLN A 476 -0.69 4.89 15.16
N ILE A 477 0.57 5.12 14.83
CA ILE A 477 1.02 6.29 14.05
C ILE A 477 1.80 5.79 12.83
N TYR A 478 1.34 6.13 11.63
CA TYR A 478 2.04 5.84 10.38
C TYR A 478 2.38 7.13 9.66
N ILE A 479 3.67 7.32 9.42
CA ILE A 479 4.24 8.50 8.72
C ILE A 479 5.13 7.96 7.62
N ALA A 480 4.65 8.02 6.38
CA ALA A 480 5.37 7.44 5.28
C ALA A 480 5.35 8.33 4.03
N ASN A 481 6.26 8.03 3.11
CA ASN A 481 6.29 8.60 1.76
C ASN A 481 6.24 10.13 1.74
N SER A 482 6.97 10.76 2.67
CA SER A 482 6.93 12.21 2.88
C SER A 482 8.34 12.83 3.03
N PRO A 483 8.54 14.09 2.59
CA PRO A 483 9.82 14.77 2.67
C PRO A 483 10.10 15.41 4.03
N ILE A 484 9.57 14.84 5.11
CA ILE A 484 9.74 15.34 6.46
C ILE A 484 11.21 15.29 6.89
N THR A 485 11.67 16.27 7.65
CA THR A 485 13.04 16.33 8.20
C THR A 485 13.00 16.19 9.72
N VAL A 486 14.11 15.83 10.35
CA VAL A 486 14.17 15.66 11.80
C VAL A 486 13.93 16.96 12.55
N GLU A 487 14.44 18.08 12.04
CA GLU A 487 14.30 19.41 12.65
C GLU A 487 12.85 19.90 12.65
N ASN A 488 12.08 19.52 11.66
CA ASN A 488 10.69 19.92 11.50
C ASN A 488 9.73 18.76 11.74
N PHE A 489 10.20 17.64 12.26
CA PHE A 489 9.33 16.47 12.49
C PHE A 489 8.15 16.85 13.38
N PHE A 490 8.44 17.53 14.49
CA PHE A 490 7.43 18.10 15.35
C PHE A 490 7.56 19.62 15.39
N VAL A 491 6.46 20.31 15.11
CA VAL A 491 6.36 21.77 15.11
C VAL A 491 5.64 22.22 16.37
N ASP A 492 6.16 23.24 17.01
CA ASP A 492 5.56 23.82 18.21
C ASP A 492 4.19 24.42 17.90
N VAL A 493 3.30 24.35 18.88
CA VAL A 493 1.94 24.88 18.82
C VAL A 493 1.98 26.40 18.74
N LYS A 494 1.18 26.97 17.84
CA LYS A 494 1.09 28.41 17.62
C LYS A 494 0.47 29.12 18.83
N GLU A 495 0.90 30.36 19.08
CA GLU A 495 0.40 31.17 20.21
C GLU A 495 -1.12 31.47 20.14
N ASP A 496 -1.69 31.49 18.93
CA ASP A 496 -3.11 31.71 18.70
C ASP A 496 -3.93 30.41 18.70
N SER A 497 -3.29 29.26 18.91
CA SER A 497 -3.96 27.97 19.03
C SER A 497 -4.77 27.86 20.32
N PRO A 498 -5.96 27.27 20.28
CA PRO A 498 -6.75 27.03 21.50
C PRO A 498 -6.04 26.10 22.50
N PHE A 499 -5.04 25.36 22.04
CA PHE A 499 -4.28 24.40 22.83
C PHE A 499 -3.00 24.98 23.43
N TYR A 500 -2.61 26.18 23.07
CA TYR A 500 -1.32 26.77 23.46
C TYR A 500 -1.10 26.81 25.00
N GLY A 501 -2.16 27.06 25.76
CA GLY A 501 -2.10 27.10 27.23
C GLY A 501 -1.88 25.74 27.89
N GLU A 502 -2.12 24.65 27.19
CA GLU A 502 -2.00 23.29 27.72
C GLU A 502 -0.64 22.63 27.44
N ARG A 503 0.16 23.18 26.51
CA ARG A 503 1.36 22.57 25.97
C ARG A 503 2.39 22.10 27.00
N GLU A 504 2.49 22.77 28.14
CA GLU A 504 3.44 22.44 29.21
C GLU A 504 3.08 21.12 29.94
N THR A 505 1.86 20.63 29.77
CA THR A 505 1.38 19.39 30.40
C THR A 505 1.56 18.17 29.49
N TRP A 506 1.95 18.37 28.23
CA TRP A 506 2.04 17.30 27.24
C TRP A 506 3.36 16.55 27.35
N SER A 507 3.27 15.24 27.22
CA SER A 507 4.43 14.36 27.19
C SER A 507 4.11 13.12 26.37
N TRP A 508 5.06 12.64 25.60
CA TRP A 508 4.98 11.33 24.94
C TRP A 508 4.80 10.18 25.95
N GLU A 509 5.22 10.37 27.20
CA GLU A 509 5.01 9.39 28.27
C GLU A 509 3.54 9.15 28.61
N ASN A 510 2.67 10.11 28.29
CA ASN A 510 1.23 10.01 28.51
C ASN A 510 0.52 9.17 27.42
N MET A 511 1.20 8.88 26.30
CA MET A 511 0.66 8.08 25.20
C MET A 511 0.81 6.59 25.50
N THR A 512 0.15 6.13 26.54
CA THR A 512 0.25 4.74 27.05
C THR A 512 -0.49 3.72 26.18
N ALA A 513 -1.32 4.17 25.24
CA ALA A 513 -1.99 3.31 24.27
C ALA A 513 -1.15 3.07 23.01
N LEU A 514 -0.11 3.89 22.77
CA LEU A 514 0.66 3.86 21.53
C LEU A 514 1.63 2.66 21.52
N THR A 515 1.33 1.70 20.66
CA THR A 515 2.07 0.44 20.54
C THR A 515 2.73 0.22 19.19
N ASP A 516 2.33 0.97 18.15
CA ASP A 516 2.79 0.76 16.79
C ASP A 516 3.14 2.09 16.10
N ILE A 517 4.39 2.20 15.69
CA ILE A 517 4.89 3.39 14.99
C ILE A 517 5.57 2.97 13.70
N GLU A 518 5.20 3.65 12.62
CA GLU A 518 5.86 3.54 11.33
C GLU A 518 6.39 4.90 10.88
N ILE A 519 7.68 4.94 10.51
CA ILE A 519 8.33 6.08 9.86
C ILE A 519 9.05 5.51 8.64
N TYR A 520 8.36 5.50 7.52
CA TYR A 520 8.75 4.74 6.33
C TYR A 520 8.99 5.65 5.12
N ASN A 521 10.08 5.41 4.39
CA ASN A 521 10.40 6.15 3.16
C ASN A 521 10.29 7.68 3.33
N CYS A 522 10.99 8.20 4.34
CA CYS A 522 11.16 9.62 4.57
C CYS A 522 12.61 10.03 4.18
N PRO A 523 12.91 10.23 2.90
CA PRO A 523 14.29 10.30 2.40
C PRO A 523 15.06 11.55 2.86
N LYS A 524 14.38 12.54 3.43
CA LYS A 524 15.02 13.73 4.01
C LYS A 524 15.35 13.63 5.49
N LEU A 525 14.96 12.52 6.15
CA LEU A 525 15.37 12.29 7.53
C LEU A 525 16.87 12.01 7.58
N THR A 526 17.57 12.72 8.44
CA THR A 526 18.99 12.52 8.74
C THR A 526 19.22 11.82 10.09
N ALA A 527 18.19 11.74 10.91
CA ALA A 527 18.10 10.99 12.16
C ALA A 527 16.63 10.66 12.46
N LEU A 528 16.37 9.72 13.34
CA LEU A 528 15.02 9.39 13.81
C LEU A 528 14.50 10.43 14.82
N PRO A 529 13.18 10.61 14.96
CA PRO A 529 12.59 11.52 15.94
C PRO A 529 12.65 10.89 17.36
N LEU A 530 13.83 10.93 17.95
CA LEU A 530 14.11 10.29 19.23
C LEU A 530 13.26 10.83 20.39
N ASP A 531 12.83 12.10 20.31
CA ASP A 531 11.90 12.68 21.29
C ASP A 531 10.62 11.83 21.44
N LEU A 532 10.09 11.31 20.36
CA LEU A 532 8.96 10.38 20.36
C LEU A 532 9.42 8.96 20.76
N LEU A 533 10.36 8.39 20.00
CA LEU A 533 10.68 6.97 20.06
C LEU A 533 11.29 6.50 21.37
N THR A 534 11.95 7.40 22.12
CA THR A 534 12.55 7.06 23.41
C THR A 534 11.60 7.26 24.59
N ASN A 535 10.55 8.09 24.42
CA ASN A 535 9.68 8.47 25.53
C ASN A 535 8.32 7.76 25.54
N VAL A 536 7.87 7.17 24.43
CA VAL A 536 6.65 6.35 24.39
C VAL A 536 6.85 5.09 25.23
N PRO A 537 5.96 4.79 26.24
CA PRO A 537 6.24 3.73 27.20
C PRO A 537 5.82 2.33 26.77
N GLU A 538 4.95 2.16 25.77
CA GLU A 538 4.33 0.88 25.44
C GLU A 538 4.59 0.44 23.98
N LEU A 539 5.59 1.01 23.30
CA LEU A 539 5.91 0.68 21.92
C LEU A 539 6.31 -0.79 21.76
N GLN A 540 5.63 -1.51 20.88
CA GLN A 540 5.85 -2.93 20.62
C GLN A 540 6.29 -3.20 19.18
N SER A 541 5.82 -2.39 18.24
CA SER A 541 6.14 -2.51 16.82
C SER A 541 6.70 -1.20 16.29
N LEU A 542 7.86 -1.27 15.66
CA LEU A 542 8.54 -0.13 15.05
C LEU A 542 8.98 -0.46 13.64
N ASN A 543 8.45 0.25 12.65
CA ASN A 543 8.91 0.20 11.27
C ASN A 543 9.62 1.51 10.91
N ILE A 544 10.93 1.42 10.67
CA ILE A 544 11.78 2.55 10.24
C ILE A 544 12.51 2.23 8.93
N ALA A 545 11.90 1.41 8.10
CA ALA A 545 12.50 1.00 6.83
C ALA A 545 12.50 2.12 5.78
N CYS A 546 13.38 2.01 4.80
CA CYS A 546 13.47 2.89 3.62
C CYS A 546 13.85 4.36 3.91
N ASN A 547 14.47 4.66 5.04
CA ASN A 547 14.92 6.01 5.38
C ASN A 547 16.38 6.24 4.94
N SER A 548 16.60 6.25 3.64
CA SER A 548 17.94 6.31 3.01
C SER A 548 18.75 7.59 3.32
N GLY A 549 18.12 8.63 3.87
CA GLY A 549 18.79 9.85 4.30
C GLY A 549 19.58 9.70 5.59
N ILE A 550 19.31 8.67 6.40
CA ILE A 550 19.98 8.42 7.67
C ILE A 550 21.29 7.65 7.41
N SER A 551 22.42 8.17 7.90
CA SER A 551 23.70 7.46 7.80
C SER A 551 23.71 6.20 8.67
N GLY A 552 24.54 5.22 8.35
CA GLY A 552 24.65 3.97 9.10
C GLY A 552 25.09 4.18 10.56
N GLU A 553 26.02 5.09 10.79
CA GLU A 553 26.46 5.45 12.14
C GLU A 553 25.34 6.13 12.94
N GLN A 554 24.59 7.04 12.32
CA GLN A 554 23.46 7.70 12.96
C GLN A 554 22.34 6.71 13.27
N LEU A 555 21.98 5.84 12.32
CA LEU A 555 20.93 4.84 12.53
C LEU A 555 21.28 3.86 13.67
N LYS A 556 22.54 3.44 13.77
CA LYS A 556 23.02 2.64 14.89
C LYS A 556 22.87 3.39 16.22
N SER A 557 23.30 4.67 16.27
CA SER A 557 23.18 5.51 17.45
C SER A 557 21.72 5.71 17.86
N ASP A 558 20.84 5.92 16.89
CA ASP A 558 19.40 6.07 17.12
C ASP A 558 18.80 4.76 17.66
N TRP A 559 19.21 3.62 17.14
CA TRP A 559 18.78 2.31 17.65
C TRP A 559 19.24 2.09 19.10
N GLU A 560 20.48 2.40 19.41
CA GLU A 560 21.01 2.36 20.78
C GLU A 560 20.18 3.26 21.73
N ALA A 561 19.82 4.46 21.28
CA ALA A 561 18.98 5.38 22.05
C ALA A 561 17.55 4.83 22.26
N ILE A 562 16.96 4.19 21.25
CA ILE A 562 15.64 3.55 21.36
C ILE A 562 15.69 2.39 22.38
N ILE A 563 16.76 1.60 22.37
CA ILE A 563 16.95 0.53 23.36
C ILE A 563 17.04 1.09 24.79
N ASP A 564 17.68 2.24 24.96
CA ASP A 564 17.78 2.95 26.25
C ASP A 564 16.48 3.65 26.65
N GLY A 565 15.55 3.81 25.71
CA GLY A 565 14.26 4.45 25.91
C GLY A 565 13.27 3.62 26.76
N LYS A 566 12.10 4.19 26.96
CA LYS A 566 11.03 3.62 27.82
C LYS A 566 10.52 2.25 27.36
N SER A 567 10.52 2.00 26.06
CA SER A 567 10.02 0.76 25.45
C SER A 567 11.11 -0.18 24.96
N GLY A 568 12.37 0.08 25.19
CA GLY A 568 13.45 -0.72 24.64
C GLY A 568 13.40 -2.20 25.00
N ASP A 569 12.91 -2.54 26.20
CA ASP A 569 12.71 -3.92 26.66
C ASP A 569 11.36 -4.52 26.25
N ARG A 570 10.46 -3.75 25.63
CA ARG A 570 9.10 -4.14 25.23
C ARG A 570 8.94 -4.35 23.74
N LEU A 571 9.83 -3.77 22.94
CA LEU A 571 9.79 -3.86 21.49
C LEU A 571 9.83 -5.33 21.06
N GLN A 572 8.83 -5.73 20.26
CA GLN A 572 8.65 -7.10 19.76
C GLN A 572 9.00 -7.23 18.29
N ILE A 573 8.71 -6.19 17.51
CA ILE A 573 8.87 -6.18 16.07
C ILE A 573 9.67 -4.95 15.68
N LEU A 574 10.76 -5.16 14.92
CA LEU A 574 11.62 -4.08 14.44
C LEU A 574 11.94 -4.28 12.95
N TYR A 575 11.46 -3.34 12.12
CA TYR A 575 11.75 -3.29 10.70
C TYR A 575 12.70 -2.13 10.41
N MET A 576 13.89 -2.46 9.93
CA MET A 576 14.95 -1.51 9.57
C MET A 576 15.50 -1.76 8.16
N GLY A 577 14.77 -2.49 7.35
CA GLY A 577 15.21 -2.81 6.00
C GLY A 577 15.40 -1.56 5.13
N TYR A 578 16.26 -1.68 4.11
CA TYR A 578 16.46 -0.64 3.10
C TYR A 578 16.98 0.70 3.63
N ASN A 579 17.86 0.62 4.60
CA ASN A 579 18.57 1.75 5.17
C ASN A 579 20.09 1.65 4.86
N ASN A 580 20.92 2.34 5.64
CA ASN A 580 22.37 2.32 5.46
C ASN A 580 23.10 1.71 6.67
N LEU A 581 22.45 0.87 7.47
CA LEU A 581 23.05 0.29 8.67
C LEU A 581 24.29 -0.53 8.29
N GLU A 582 25.45 -0.27 8.95
CA GLU A 582 26.71 -0.97 8.69
C GLU A 582 27.11 -1.92 9.83
N GLU A 583 26.63 -1.64 11.04
CA GLU A 583 26.98 -2.38 12.26
C GLU A 583 25.78 -2.44 13.20
N PHE A 584 25.60 -3.59 13.87
CA PHE A 584 24.61 -3.71 14.94
C PHE A 584 25.06 -2.97 16.19
N PRO A 585 24.12 -2.53 17.07
CA PRO A 585 24.44 -2.13 18.43
C PRO A 585 25.22 -3.22 19.15
N LYS A 586 26.06 -2.80 20.12
CA LYS A 586 26.84 -3.73 20.92
C LYS A 586 25.96 -4.59 21.82
N TYR A 587 26.50 -5.70 22.28
CA TYR A 587 25.84 -6.65 23.17
C TYR A 587 25.17 -5.99 24.38
N GLU A 588 25.80 -4.98 24.98
CA GLU A 588 25.26 -4.25 26.12
C GLU A 588 23.89 -3.63 25.87
N TYR A 589 23.62 -3.24 24.62
CA TYR A 589 22.32 -2.74 24.19
C TYR A 589 21.40 -3.90 23.77
N LEU A 590 21.83 -4.73 22.83
CA LEU A 590 20.99 -5.78 22.27
C LEU A 590 20.46 -6.75 23.33
N SER A 591 21.26 -7.04 24.36
CA SER A 591 20.88 -7.93 25.46
C SER A 591 19.68 -7.42 26.30
N ARG A 592 19.27 -6.16 26.12
CA ARG A 592 18.12 -5.57 26.81
C ARG A 592 16.81 -5.70 26.04
N MET A 593 16.84 -6.01 24.76
CA MET A 593 15.65 -6.19 23.92
C MET A 593 14.92 -7.51 24.23
N LYS A 594 14.44 -7.68 25.45
CA LYS A 594 13.98 -8.96 25.99
C LYS A 594 12.75 -9.56 25.29
N LYS A 595 11.97 -8.74 24.63
CA LYS A 595 10.74 -9.19 23.93
C LYS A 595 10.87 -9.19 22.42
N LEU A 596 12.03 -8.83 21.88
CA LEU A 596 12.21 -8.81 20.42
C LEU A 596 12.00 -10.20 19.86
N ALA A 597 10.98 -10.34 19.03
CA ALA A 597 10.60 -11.58 18.36
C ALA A 597 10.89 -11.55 16.87
N MET A 598 10.78 -10.38 16.23
CA MET A 598 11.01 -10.22 14.81
C MET A 598 11.98 -9.08 14.53
N LEU A 599 13.00 -9.35 13.75
CA LEU A 599 14.00 -8.39 13.30
C LEU A 599 14.17 -8.47 11.80
N ASP A 600 14.00 -7.35 11.12
CA ASP A 600 14.29 -7.21 9.72
C ASP A 600 15.30 -6.10 9.47
N CYS A 601 16.47 -6.50 8.97
CA CYS A 601 17.55 -5.60 8.55
C CYS A 601 17.92 -5.82 7.07
N THR A 602 16.97 -6.29 6.27
CA THR A 602 17.17 -6.57 4.84
C THR A 602 17.63 -5.33 4.08
N ASN A 603 18.50 -5.49 3.07
CA ASN A 603 19.01 -4.39 2.24
C ASN A 603 19.64 -3.23 3.03
N ASN A 604 20.58 -3.56 3.85
CA ASN A 604 21.47 -2.62 4.49
C ASN A 604 22.92 -2.82 3.99
N ARG A 605 23.89 -2.34 4.72
CA ARG A 605 25.33 -2.51 4.45
C ARG A 605 26.05 -3.20 5.60
N ILE A 606 25.34 -4.05 6.34
CA ILE A 606 25.82 -4.66 7.57
C ILE A 606 27.04 -5.54 7.26
N LYS A 607 28.12 -5.26 7.97
CA LYS A 607 29.37 -6.02 7.96
C LYS A 607 29.62 -6.71 9.29
N THR A 608 29.30 -6.02 10.37
CA THR A 608 29.57 -6.44 11.74
C THR A 608 28.28 -6.69 12.50
N LEU A 609 28.13 -7.90 12.99
CA LEU A 609 27.05 -8.32 13.86
C LEU A 609 27.54 -8.44 15.30
N HIS A 610 26.65 -8.11 16.22
CA HIS A 610 26.85 -8.32 17.66
C HIS A 610 25.76 -9.23 18.21
N PRO A 611 26.10 -10.11 19.19
CA PRO A 611 25.14 -11.06 19.71
C PRO A 611 24.07 -10.43 20.60
N PHE A 612 22.91 -11.05 20.63
CA PHE A 612 21.75 -10.58 21.42
C PHE A 612 21.80 -11.02 22.89
N GLY A 613 22.42 -12.16 23.21
CA GLY A 613 22.47 -12.62 24.59
C GLY A 613 21.30 -13.48 25.05
N LYS A 614 21.42 -13.97 26.29
CA LYS A 614 20.45 -14.92 26.87
C LYS A 614 19.07 -14.30 27.11
N GLY A 615 18.04 -15.09 26.82
CA GLY A 615 16.65 -14.77 27.19
C GLY A 615 15.93 -13.85 26.19
N ILE A 616 16.50 -13.62 25.02
CA ILE A 616 15.81 -12.96 23.90
C ILE A 616 15.16 -14.07 23.08
N ASN A 617 13.90 -13.86 22.69
CA ASN A 617 13.11 -14.88 22.02
C ASN A 617 12.81 -14.49 20.57
N LEU A 618 13.88 -14.40 19.76
CA LEU A 618 13.73 -14.12 18.32
C LEU A 618 13.05 -15.31 17.64
N THR A 619 12.02 -15.04 16.87
CA THR A 619 11.30 -16.04 16.05
C THR A 619 11.59 -15.88 14.57
N LYS A 620 11.76 -14.65 14.09
CA LYS A 620 12.05 -14.34 12.68
C LYS A 620 13.19 -13.34 12.57
N VAL A 621 14.18 -13.68 11.76
CA VAL A 621 15.36 -12.83 11.52
C VAL A 621 15.64 -12.78 10.03
N TYR A 622 15.70 -11.56 9.48
CA TYR A 622 15.99 -11.29 8.09
C TYR A 622 17.20 -10.36 7.96
N LEU A 623 18.26 -10.89 7.35
CA LEU A 623 19.53 -10.19 7.13
C LEU A 623 19.91 -10.18 5.65
N ASP A 624 18.97 -10.36 4.76
CA ASP A 624 19.20 -10.48 3.33
C ASP A 624 19.79 -9.22 2.71
N TYR A 625 20.61 -9.40 1.67
CA TYR A 625 21.20 -8.29 0.91
C TYR A 625 21.99 -7.30 1.79
N ASN A 626 22.94 -7.86 2.52
CA ASN A 626 23.91 -7.13 3.31
C ASN A 626 25.35 -7.43 2.84
N GLU A 627 26.33 -7.05 3.63
CA GLU A 627 27.75 -7.31 3.39
C GLU A 627 28.38 -8.22 4.45
N ILE A 628 27.59 -9.11 5.05
CA ILE A 628 27.99 -9.97 6.16
C ILE A 628 28.96 -11.02 5.64
N GLU A 629 30.19 -11.06 6.21
CA GLU A 629 31.19 -12.06 5.89
C GLU A 629 31.21 -13.22 6.90
N THR A 630 30.89 -12.94 8.16
CA THR A 630 30.87 -13.91 9.26
C THR A 630 29.75 -13.60 10.24
N ILE A 631 29.19 -14.65 10.85
CA ILE A 631 28.30 -14.52 11.99
C ILE A 631 29.01 -15.22 13.17
N PRO A 632 29.33 -14.50 14.25
CA PRO A 632 30.04 -15.10 15.39
C PRO A 632 29.23 -16.24 16.01
N SER A 633 29.75 -17.46 15.98
CA SER A 633 29.06 -18.66 16.50
C SER A 633 29.18 -18.77 18.02
N HIS A 634 30.25 -18.26 18.62
CA HIS A 634 30.58 -18.45 20.02
C HIS A 634 31.40 -17.28 20.57
N ARG A 635 31.15 -16.87 21.83
CA ARG A 635 31.96 -15.87 22.54
C ARG A 635 32.09 -16.24 24.01
N GLU A 636 33.19 -16.90 24.34
CA GLU A 636 33.51 -17.30 25.72
C GLU A 636 33.65 -16.11 26.68
N GLU A 637 34.16 -14.97 26.19
CA GLU A 637 34.49 -13.78 26.98
C GLU A 637 33.27 -13.12 27.60
N ASP A 638 32.09 -13.24 26.99
CA ASP A 638 30.87 -12.55 27.41
C ASP A 638 29.89 -13.46 28.16
N GLY A 639 30.23 -14.71 28.37
CA GLY A 639 29.46 -15.65 29.20
C GLY A 639 28.18 -16.16 28.58
N TYR A 640 28.05 -16.12 27.25
CA TYR A 640 26.97 -16.77 26.50
C TYR A 640 27.56 -17.74 25.49
N ASP A 641 26.84 -18.87 25.26
CA ASP A 641 27.33 -19.96 24.45
C ASP A 641 26.99 -19.80 22.97
N TYR A 642 26.03 -18.93 22.58
CA TYR A 642 25.45 -18.82 21.25
C TYR A 642 25.15 -17.39 20.86
N PHE A 643 25.24 -17.07 19.54
CA PHE A 643 25.06 -15.74 18.98
C PHE A 643 23.70 -15.11 19.33
N PHE A 644 22.62 -15.84 19.15
CA PHE A 644 21.27 -15.38 19.46
C PHE A 644 20.80 -15.73 20.89
N GLY A 645 21.61 -16.41 21.69
CA GLY A 645 21.17 -16.99 22.94
C GLY A 645 20.32 -18.25 22.75
N TYR A 646 19.40 -18.51 23.69
CA TYR A 646 18.45 -19.62 23.59
C TYR A 646 17.13 -19.10 23.07
N PHE A 647 16.63 -19.56 21.91
CA PHE A 647 15.37 -19.10 21.37
C PHE A 647 14.68 -20.04 20.37
N ASP A 648 13.40 -19.76 20.14
CA ASP A 648 12.55 -20.48 19.21
C ASP A 648 12.55 -19.79 17.84
N VAL A 649 13.67 -19.81 17.11
CA VAL A 649 13.73 -19.25 15.76
C VAL A 649 12.92 -20.14 14.82
N GLU A 650 11.86 -19.57 14.25
CA GLU A 650 11.09 -20.24 13.20
C GLU A 650 11.74 -20.04 11.84
N LEU A 651 12.22 -18.83 11.57
CA LEU A 651 12.74 -18.45 10.27
C LEU A 651 14.00 -17.57 10.41
N PHE A 652 15.07 -17.99 9.71
CA PHE A 652 16.28 -17.22 9.55
C PHE A 652 16.62 -17.07 8.07
N SER A 653 16.81 -15.85 7.59
CA SER A 653 17.26 -15.57 6.23
C SER A 653 18.46 -14.63 6.22
N CYS A 654 19.53 -15.06 5.55
CA CYS A 654 20.77 -14.29 5.39
C CYS A 654 21.31 -14.45 3.96
N THR A 655 20.45 -14.26 2.99
CA THR A 655 20.78 -14.43 1.58
C THR A 655 21.47 -13.20 1.00
N HIS A 656 22.16 -13.37 -0.15
CA HIS A 656 22.84 -12.26 -0.83
C HIS A 656 23.80 -11.49 0.09
N ASN A 657 24.59 -12.25 0.83
CA ASN A 657 25.66 -11.76 1.68
C ASN A 657 27.04 -12.25 1.17
N LYS A 658 28.07 -12.16 1.99
CA LYS A 658 29.46 -12.56 1.66
C LYS A 658 29.97 -13.68 2.57
N LEU A 659 29.06 -14.47 3.15
CA LEU A 659 29.42 -15.56 4.05
C LEU A 659 30.27 -16.61 3.31
N LYS A 660 31.36 -17.03 3.91
CA LYS A 660 32.31 -18.04 3.37
C LYS A 660 32.07 -19.43 3.94
N GLU A 661 31.48 -19.50 5.09
CA GLU A 661 31.15 -20.74 5.81
C GLU A 661 29.74 -20.62 6.44
N VAL A 662 29.06 -21.74 6.58
CA VAL A 662 27.84 -21.81 7.38
C VAL A 662 28.22 -21.71 8.86
N PRO A 663 27.71 -20.73 9.62
CA PRO A 663 28.03 -20.57 11.03
C PRO A 663 27.39 -21.67 11.89
N ASP A 664 28.09 -22.10 12.94
CA ASP A 664 27.61 -23.18 13.85
C ASP A 664 26.71 -22.62 14.95
N ILE A 665 25.63 -21.94 14.57
CA ILE A 665 24.69 -21.23 15.47
C ILE A 665 23.31 -21.87 15.56
N PHE A 666 22.98 -22.82 14.68
CA PHE A 666 21.63 -23.40 14.57
C PHE A 666 21.57 -24.87 14.96
N ASN A 667 22.37 -25.29 15.92
CA ASN A 667 22.33 -26.65 16.38
C ASN A 667 21.25 -26.91 17.43
N ALA A 668 20.96 -28.21 17.72
CA ALA A 668 19.90 -28.60 18.65
C ALA A 668 20.09 -28.14 20.12
N LYS A 669 21.25 -27.58 20.49
CA LYS A 669 21.50 -27.04 21.82
C LYS A 669 21.14 -25.54 21.88
N SER A 670 21.24 -24.83 20.75
CA SER A 670 21.02 -23.38 20.68
C SER A 670 19.62 -23.02 20.25
N VAL A 671 18.96 -23.82 19.43
CA VAL A 671 17.64 -23.56 18.88
C VAL A 671 16.76 -24.79 18.90
N ASN A 672 15.46 -24.58 18.99
CA ASN A 672 14.46 -25.60 18.67
C ASN A 672 14.43 -25.87 17.17
N VAL A 673 13.62 -26.85 16.72
CA VAL A 673 13.50 -27.13 15.29
C VAL A 673 12.95 -25.92 14.58
N MET A 674 13.78 -25.31 13.74
CA MET A 674 13.38 -24.17 12.90
C MET A 674 12.51 -24.61 11.73
N ALA A 675 11.62 -23.72 11.28
CA ALA A 675 10.88 -23.98 10.07
C ALA A 675 11.79 -23.83 8.84
N SER A 676 12.60 -22.76 8.81
CA SER A 676 13.41 -22.45 7.62
C SER A 676 14.71 -21.71 7.94
N VAL A 677 15.78 -22.10 7.23
CA VAL A 677 17.09 -21.41 7.19
C VAL A 677 17.48 -21.18 5.74
N ASP A 678 17.76 -19.96 5.36
CA ASP A 678 18.19 -19.59 4.01
C ASP A 678 19.52 -18.83 4.01
N PHE A 679 20.54 -19.46 3.43
CA PHE A 679 21.85 -18.88 3.18
C PHE A 679 22.17 -18.75 1.67
N SER A 680 21.17 -18.75 0.83
CA SER A 680 21.37 -18.67 -0.62
C SER A 680 22.11 -17.41 -1.05
N TYR A 681 22.81 -17.50 -2.19
CA TYR A 681 23.54 -16.36 -2.76
C TYR A 681 24.60 -15.77 -1.83
N ASN A 682 25.39 -16.63 -1.24
CA ASN A 682 26.59 -16.30 -0.49
C ASN A 682 27.84 -16.81 -1.20
N GLU A 683 28.97 -16.86 -0.50
CA GLU A 683 30.25 -17.41 -1.00
C GLU A 683 30.65 -18.67 -0.26
N ILE A 684 29.69 -19.40 0.28
CA ILE A 684 29.90 -20.52 1.18
C ILE A 684 30.61 -21.67 0.46
N THR A 685 31.76 -22.08 1.01
CA THR A 685 32.53 -23.21 0.54
C THR A 685 32.52 -24.43 1.48
N GLY A 686 31.96 -24.20 2.70
CA GLY A 686 31.94 -25.24 3.73
C GLY A 686 31.20 -24.80 4.97
N PHE A 687 31.43 -25.48 6.06
CA PHE A 687 30.84 -25.28 7.36
C PHE A 687 31.90 -24.90 8.38
N GLU A 688 31.62 -23.94 9.24
CA GLU A 688 32.49 -23.58 10.34
C GLU A 688 32.85 -24.83 11.16
N HIS A 689 34.08 -24.95 11.58
CA HIS A 689 34.62 -26.16 12.25
C HIS A 689 34.62 -27.45 11.41
N GLY A 690 34.27 -27.38 10.12
CA GLY A 690 34.30 -28.54 9.20
C GLY A 690 33.42 -29.70 9.72
N ASP A 691 33.99 -30.90 9.79
CA ASP A 691 33.28 -32.10 10.28
C ASP A 691 32.84 -32.02 11.75
N ASN A 692 33.33 -31.07 12.52
CA ASN A 692 32.91 -30.84 13.93
C ASN A 692 31.72 -29.88 14.05
N HIS A 693 31.25 -29.28 12.96
CA HIS A 693 30.03 -28.50 12.96
C HIS A 693 28.85 -29.33 13.49
N HIS A 694 28.01 -28.72 14.29
CA HIS A 694 26.90 -29.43 14.95
C HIS A 694 25.67 -29.64 14.05
N GLY A 695 25.68 -29.09 12.81
CA GLY A 695 24.58 -29.17 11.84
C GLY A 695 23.55 -28.06 11.99
N ILE A 696 22.50 -28.11 11.16
CA ILE A 696 21.40 -27.11 11.16
C ILE A 696 20.13 -27.82 11.62
N ASN A 697 19.55 -27.34 12.72
CA ASN A 697 18.32 -27.90 13.28
C ASN A 697 17.09 -27.25 12.65
N ALA A 698 16.81 -27.53 11.37
CA ALA A 698 15.70 -26.95 10.61
C ALA A 698 14.99 -27.98 9.74
N THR A 699 13.70 -27.78 9.47
CA THR A 699 12.91 -28.59 8.53
C THR A 699 13.19 -28.23 7.08
N SER A 700 13.52 -26.97 6.79
CA SER A 700 13.85 -26.51 5.46
C SER A 700 15.17 -25.74 5.47
N VAL A 701 16.10 -26.11 4.58
CA VAL A 701 17.43 -25.50 4.47
C VAL A 701 17.72 -25.19 3.02
N SER A 702 18.11 -23.95 2.74
CA SER A 702 18.61 -23.53 1.43
C SER A 702 20.04 -23.03 1.55
N LEU A 703 20.92 -23.61 0.71
CA LEU A 703 22.31 -23.21 0.49
C LEU A 703 22.54 -22.96 -1.00
N SER A 704 21.50 -22.62 -1.75
CA SER A 704 21.58 -22.45 -3.19
C SER A 704 22.48 -21.28 -3.59
N TYR A 705 23.05 -21.36 -4.77
CA TYR A 705 23.95 -20.32 -5.32
C TYR A 705 25.10 -19.93 -4.38
N ASN A 706 25.74 -20.95 -3.83
CA ASN A 706 26.99 -20.86 -3.06
C ASN A 706 28.15 -21.48 -3.85
N ARG A 707 29.22 -21.90 -3.18
CA ARG A 707 30.42 -22.50 -3.77
C ARG A 707 30.75 -23.85 -3.16
N LEU A 708 29.75 -24.63 -2.78
CA LEU A 708 29.91 -25.96 -2.28
C LEU A 708 30.32 -26.89 -3.43
N GLU A 709 31.49 -27.54 -3.32
CA GLU A 709 31.97 -28.46 -4.36
C GLU A 709 31.41 -29.89 -4.20
N THR A 710 30.97 -30.23 -3.01
CA THR A 710 30.37 -31.52 -2.65
C THR A 710 29.26 -31.36 -1.62
N MET A 711 28.40 -32.38 -1.47
CA MET A 711 27.40 -32.46 -0.43
C MET A 711 28.05 -32.55 0.96
N PRO A 712 27.79 -31.59 1.87
CA PRO A 712 28.33 -31.65 3.23
C PRO A 712 27.59 -32.67 4.10
N ALA A 713 28.27 -33.70 4.59
CA ALA A 713 27.69 -34.74 5.46
C ALA A 713 27.15 -34.17 6.79
N VAL A 714 27.63 -33.02 7.22
CA VAL A 714 27.19 -32.34 8.46
C VAL A 714 25.73 -31.90 8.46
N LEU A 715 25.12 -31.71 7.29
CA LEU A 715 23.72 -31.35 7.15
C LEU A 715 22.75 -32.30 7.85
N PHE A 716 23.12 -33.56 7.93
CA PHE A 716 22.29 -34.64 8.49
C PHE A 716 22.74 -35.10 9.89
N LYS A 717 23.58 -34.33 10.58
CA LYS A 717 24.10 -34.69 11.93
C LYS A 717 23.14 -34.37 13.07
N THR A 718 22.27 -33.41 12.91
CA THR A 718 21.34 -32.98 13.97
C THR A 718 20.15 -33.91 14.12
N GLY A 719 19.45 -33.79 15.26
CA GLY A 719 18.24 -34.56 15.53
C GLY A 719 17.00 -34.06 14.76
N SER A 720 17.16 -33.08 13.90
CA SER A 720 16.04 -32.42 13.19
C SER A 720 15.58 -33.22 11.99
N PRO A 721 14.28 -33.35 11.77
CA PRO A 721 13.75 -33.90 10.53
C PRO A 721 13.85 -32.84 9.41
N MET A 722 14.95 -32.87 8.69
CA MET A 722 15.05 -32.03 7.48
C MET A 722 14.12 -32.59 6.41
N VAL A 723 13.18 -31.79 5.99
CA VAL A 723 12.14 -32.13 4.99
C VAL A 723 12.53 -31.62 3.61
N THR A 724 13.08 -30.41 3.56
CA THR A 724 13.47 -29.75 2.31
C THR A 724 14.92 -29.33 2.36
N LEU A 725 15.67 -29.69 1.31
CA LEU A 725 17.06 -29.26 1.13
C LEU A 725 17.25 -28.73 -0.30
N ILE A 726 17.73 -27.47 -0.38
CA ILE A 726 18.01 -26.80 -1.65
C ILE A 726 19.49 -26.50 -1.75
N LEU A 727 20.17 -27.14 -2.73
CA LEU A 727 21.59 -27.03 -3.01
C LEU A 727 21.87 -26.60 -4.46
N SER A 728 20.90 -26.02 -5.12
CA SER A 728 21.04 -25.63 -6.51
C SER A 728 22.12 -24.56 -6.71
N GLY A 729 22.76 -24.54 -7.87
CA GLY A 729 23.71 -23.50 -8.25
C GLY A 729 25.04 -23.49 -7.48
N ASN A 730 25.48 -24.60 -6.92
CA ASN A 730 26.70 -24.66 -6.13
C ASN A 730 27.97 -25.05 -6.95
N GLY A 731 27.80 -25.66 -8.10
CA GLY A 731 28.88 -26.14 -8.92
C GLY A 731 29.39 -27.52 -8.47
N MET A 732 28.61 -28.27 -7.69
CA MET A 732 28.96 -29.64 -7.24
C MET A 732 29.18 -30.58 -8.41
N LYS A 733 30.29 -31.35 -8.37
CA LYS A 733 30.62 -32.33 -9.39
C LYS A 733 30.20 -33.73 -8.98
N ARG A 734 30.06 -33.99 -7.70
CA ARG A 734 29.68 -35.29 -7.14
C ARG A 734 29.07 -35.15 -5.77
N ILE A 735 28.29 -36.14 -5.42
CA ILE A 735 27.81 -36.37 -4.04
C ILE A 735 28.55 -37.63 -3.54
N PRO A 736 29.34 -37.51 -2.45
CA PRO A 736 30.07 -38.68 -1.92
C PRO A 736 29.11 -39.75 -1.38
N GLU A 737 29.47 -41.01 -1.55
CA GLU A 737 28.81 -42.13 -0.87
C GLU A 737 28.78 -41.90 0.65
N GLY A 738 27.68 -42.18 1.30
CA GLY A 738 27.50 -41.98 2.73
C GLY A 738 27.15 -40.57 3.16
N SER A 739 27.09 -39.59 2.24
CA SER A 739 26.76 -38.20 2.60
C SER A 739 25.33 -38.02 3.12
N MET A 740 24.42 -38.86 2.64
CA MET A 740 22.99 -38.79 2.96
C MET A 740 22.52 -40.01 3.77
N THR A 741 23.44 -40.65 4.45
CA THR A 741 23.15 -41.76 5.34
C THR A 741 22.89 -41.27 6.75
N GLY A 742 21.99 -41.91 7.44
CA GLY A 742 21.70 -41.62 8.83
C GLY A 742 20.21 -41.36 9.06
N LYS A 743 19.79 -41.50 10.32
CA LYS A 743 18.40 -41.45 10.70
C LYS A 743 17.73 -40.08 10.41
N TYR A 744 18.50 -39.04 10.13
CA TYR A 744 18.01 -37.71 9.90
C TYR A 744 17.77 -37.40 8.41
N ALA A 745 18.53 -37.98 7.49
CA ALA A 745 18.23 -37.95 6.06
C ALA A 745 16.90 -38.67 5.73
N HIS A 746 16.46 -39.57 6.61
CA HIS A 746 15.24 -40.32 6.45
C HIS A 746 13.95 -39.54 6.29
N PHE A 747 13.93 -38.28 6.77
CA PHE A 747 12.75 -37.41 6.69
C PHE A 747 12.69 -36.53 5.43
N LEU A 748 13.76 -36.57 4.61
CA LEU A 748 13.85 -35.71 3.43
C LEU A 748 12.75 -36.05 2.41
N GLN A 749 11.99 -35.04 2.03
CA GLN A 749 10.91 -35.14 1.05
C GLN A 749 11.24 -34.43 -0.25
N THR A 750 11.97 -33.32 -0.16
CA THR A 750 12.31 -32.48 -1.32
C THR A 750 13.82 -32.23 -1.35
N LEU A 751 14.43 -32.49 -2.50
CA LEU A 751 15.86 -32.29 -2.74
C LEU A 751 16.08 -31.57 -4.07
N ASP A 752 16.61 -30.34 -4.02
CA ASP A 752 17.01 -29.60 -5.22
C ASP A 752 18.54 -29.65 -5.39
N LEU A 753 18.98 -30.29 -6.44
CA LEU A 753 20.36 -30.40 -6.87
C LEU A 753 20.56 -29.75 -8.25
N SER A 754 19.62 -28.98 -8.71
CA SER A 754 19.67 -28.33 -10.03
C SER A 754 20.85 -27.36 -10.15
N TYR A 755 21.21 -26.97 -11.37
CA TYR A 755 22.28 -25.99 -11.64
C TYR A 755 23.62 -26.34 -10.99
N ASN A 756 23.97 -27.62 -10.98
CA ASN A 756 25.26 -28.12 -10.54
C ASN A 756 26.06 -28.71 -11.74
N LYS A 757 27.06 -29.50 -11.49
CA LYS A 757 27.88 -30.20 -12.51
C LYS A 757 27.90 -31.71 -12.28
N LEU A 758 26.80 -32.22 -11.75
CA LEU A 758 26.66 -33.64 -11.43
C LEU A 758 26.58 -34.46 -12.71
N THR A 759 27.29 -35.59 -12.72
CA THR A 759 27.26 -36.56 -13.79
C THR A 759 26.59 -37.88 -13.36
N ASP A 760 26.53 -38.12 -12.08
CA ASP A 760 25.95 -39.29 -11.44
C ASP A 760 25.45 -38.97 -10.03
N LEU A 761 24.75 -39.91 -9.42
CA LEU A 761 24.30 -39.86 -8.03
C LEU A 761 24.87 -41.09 -7.28
N PRO A 762 25.15 -40.97 -5.97
CA PRO A 762 25.61 -42.09 -5.18
C PRO A 762 24.53 -43.18 -5.10
N SER A 763 24.95 -44.44 -5.10
CA SER A 763 24.04 -45.60 -5.09
C SER A 763 23.19 -45.65 -3.81
N ASP A 764 23.71 -45.15 -2.71
CA ASP A 764 23.06 -45.15 -1.42
C ASP A 764 21.99 -44.07 -1.27
N LEU A 765 21.89 -43.07 -2.19
CA LEU A 765 20.81 -42.08 -2.23
C LEU A 765 19.44 -42.75 -2.34
N TRP A 766 19.38 -43.82 -3.10
CA TRP A 766 18.15 -44.51 -3.45
C TRP A 766 17.84 -45.73 -2.56
N SER A 767 18.75 -46.05 -1.67
CA SER A 767 18.52 -47.08 -0.69
C SER A 767 17.47 -46.58 0.33
N ASN A 768 17.10 -47.44 1.28
CA ASN A 768 16.18 -47.12 2.37
C ASN A 768 16.60 -45.91 3.24
N ASN A 769 17.62 -45.16 2.86
CA ASN A 769 18.11 -44.01 3.60
C ASN A 769 17.21 -42.77 3.47
N ILE A 770 16.56 -42.61 2.30
CA ILE A 770 15.62 -41.46 2.07
C ILE A 770 14.26 -42.00 1.57
N PRO A 771 13.55 -42.78 2.38
CA PRO A 771 12.33 -43.49 1.95
C PRO A 771 11.14 -42.59 1.63
N TYR A 772 11.18 -41.32 2.06
CA TYR A 772 10.07 -40.37 1.88
C TYR A 772 10.35 -39.32 0.83
N LEU A 773 11.38 -39.49 -0.01
CA LEU A 773 11.69 -38.51 -1.04
C LEU A 773 10.51 -38.38 -2.02
N TYR A 774 9.85 -37.25 -1.97
CA TYR A 774 8.68 -36.92 -2.77
C TYR A 774 9.04 -36.18 -4.06
N GLY A 775 10.04 -35.30 -4.02
CA GLY A 775 10.49 -34.50 -5.15
C GLY A 775 12.01 -34.40 -5.23
N ILE A 776 12.54 -34.53 -6.46
CA ILE A 776 13.94 -34.27 -6.75
C ILE A 776 14.06 -33.47 -8.05
N ASP A 777 14.93 -32.45 -8.03
CA ASP A 777 15.32 -31.72 -9.24
C ASP A 777 16.83 -31.86 -9.52
N LEU A 778 17.15 -32.47 -10.64
CA LEU A 778 18.48 -32.63 -11.20
C LEU A 778 18.71 -31.82 -12.47
N SER A 779 17.83 -30.87 -12.77
CA SER A 779 17.89 -30.06 -13.97
C SER A 779 19.17 -29.22 -14.03
N TYR A 780 19.66 -28.92 -15.23
CA TYR A 780 20.85 -28.09 -15.44
C TYR A 780 22.11 -28.69 -14.80
N ASN A 781 22.34 -30.01 -15.06
CA ASN A 781 23.52 -30.76 -14.67
C ASN A 781 24.21 -31.35 -15.92
N SER A 782 25.02 -32.35 -15.77
CA SER A 782 25.81 -32.99 -16.84
C SER A 782 25.55 -34.48 -16.96
N PHE A 783 24.35 -34.94 -16.59
CA PHE A 783 24.02 -36.38 -16.71
C PHE A 783 24.03 -36.81 -18.17
N SER A 784 24.77 -37.89 -18.47
CA SER A 784 24.74 -38.54 -19.77
C SER A 784 23.87 -39.79 -19.79
N GLU A 785 23.63 -40.33 -18.62
CA GLU A 785 22.74 -41.45 -18.36
C GLU A 785 21.71 -41.05 -17.35
N PHE A 786 20.56 -41.69 -17.39
CA PHE A 786 19.51 -41.45 -16.44
C PHE A 786 19.88 -42.08 -15.10
N PRO A 787 19.82 -41.37 -13.97
CA PRO A 787 20.10 -41.94 -12.64
C PRO A 787 18.94 -42.86 -12.24
N TYR A 788 19.15 -44.16 -12.39
CA TYR A 788 18.11 -45.12 -12.68
C TYR A 788 17.41 -45.79 -11.50
N GLU A 789 18.07 -45.95 -10.36
CA GLU A 789 17.58 -46.78 -9.27
C GLU A 789 16.43 -46.19 -8.40
N PRO A 790 16.03 -44.94 -8.59
CA PRO A 790 15.12 -44.28 -7.68
C PRO A 790 13.64 -44.65 -7.83
N LEU A 791 13.31 -45.29 -8.91
CA LEU A 791 11.92 -45.35 -9.35
C LEU A 791 11.21 -46.62 -8.89
N ASP A 792 11.95 -47.52 -8.31
CA ASP A 792 11.45 -48.83 -7.91
C ASP A 792 10.82 -48.79 -6.52
N GLY A 793 9.53 -48.50 -6.47
CA GLY A 793 8.71 -48.57 -5.27
C GLY A 793 8.77 -47.39 -4.31
N GLY A 794 9.28 -46.23 -4.77
CA GLY A 794 9.37 -45.02 -3.97
C GLY A 794 8.08 -44.16 -3.92
N TYR A 795 8.11 -43.15 -3.08
CA TYR A 795 7.05 -42.13 -2.99
C TYR A 795 7.29 -40.90 -3.91
N LEU A 796 8.22 -41.03 -4.87
CA LEU A 796 8.62 -39.93 -5.75
C LEU A 796 7.46 -39.52 -6.64
N SER A 797 7.01 -38.29 -6.45
CA SER A 797 5.89 -37.70 -7.18
C SER A 797 6.34 -36.68 -8.22
N THR A 798 7.47 -36.02 -7.98
CA THR A 798 8.02 -35.00 -8.86
C THR A 798 9.47 -35.29 -9.18
N PHE A 799 9.78 -35.32 -10.48
CA PHE A 799 11.14 -35.55 -10.93
C PHE A 799 11.51 -34.58 -12.07
N GLY A 800 12.59 -33.81 -11.85
CA GLY A 800 13.14 -32.87 -12.83
C GLY A 800 14.56 -33.29 -13.26
N ILE A 801 14.80 -33.38 -14.59
CA ILE A 801 16.11 -33.63 -15.19
C ILE A 801 16.26 -32.92 -16.53
N ARG A 802 15.83 -31.69 -16.58
CA ARG A 802 15.92 -30.82 -17.78
C ARG A 802 17.37 -30.43 -18.05
N HIS A 803 17.65 -30.05 -19.29
CA HIS A 803 18.82 -29.26 -19.68
C HIS A 803 20.15 -29.89 -19.20
N GLN A 804 20.40 -31.15 -19.59
CA GLN A 804 21.67 -31.80 -19.31
C GLN A 804 22.71 -31.42 -20.36
N ARG A 805 23.82 -30.82 -19.91
CA ARG A 805 24.90 -30.32 -20.80
C ARG A 805 26.29 -30.68 -20.28
N ASP A 806 27.22 -30.92 -21.23
CA ASP A 806 28.63 -30.95 -20.89
C ASP A 806 29.21 -29.52 -20.74
N GLU A 807 30.51 -29.44 -20.42
CA GLU A 807 31.20 -28.14 -20.27
C GLU A 807 31.27 -27.33 -21.58
N GLN A 808 31.09 -27.99 -22.73
CA GLN A 808 31.03 -27.37 -24.06
C GLN A 808 29.60 -26.93 -24.46
N GLY A 809 28.60 -27.19 -23.64
CA GLY A 809 27.21 -26.89 -23.90
C GLY A 809 26.48 -27.93 -24.75
N ASN A 810 27.07 -29.07 -25.05
CA ASN A 810 26.40 -30.11 -25.80
C ASN A 810 25.40 -30.87 -24.92
N ARG A 811 24.29 -31.27 -25.48
CA ARG A 811 23.27 -32.10 -24.85
C ARG A 811 23.83 -33.51 -24.55
N THR A 812 23.80 -33.91 -23.29
CA THR A 812 24.41 -35.17 -22.85
C THR A 812 23.40 -36.30 -22.70
N LEU A 813 22.18 -36.01 -22.20
CA LEU A 813 21.14 -37.00 -21.94
C LEU A 813 20.37 -37.32 -23.21
N LYS A 814 20.51 -38.58 -23.68
CA LYS A 814 20.01 -39.04 -24.99
C LYS A 814 19.07 -40.21 -24.91
N GLU A 815 19.15 -40.99 -23.88
CA GLU A 815 18.40 -42.23 -23.73
C GLU A 815 17.26 -42.06 -22.74
N TRP A 816 16.14 -42.62 -23.07
CA TRP A 816 14.96 -42.68 -22.21
C TRP A 816 15.18 -43.70 -21.09
N PRO A 817 14.82 -43.43 -19.85
CA PRO A 817 14.89 -44.36 -18.77
C PRO A 817 13.86 -45.47 -18.94
N THR A 818 14.34 -46.69 -19.14
CA THR A 818 13.46 -47.86 -19.14
C THR A 818 12.94 -48.12 -17.73
N GLY A 819 11.65 -48.33 -17.52
CA GLY A 819 11.05 -48.60 -16.22
C GLY A 819 10.40 -47.39 -15.51
N LEU A 820 10.44 -46.20 -16.10
CA LEU A 820 9.75 -45.04 -15.52
C LEU A 820 8.24 -45.28 -15.32
N TYR A 821 7.64 -46.09 -16.19
CA TYR A 821 6.22 -46.49 -16.10
C TYR A 821 5.92 -47.39 -14.88
N THR A 822 6.93 -47.93 -14.20
CA THR A 822 6.73 -48.72 -12.98
C THR A 822 6.62 -47.89 -11.71
N CYS A 823 6.82 -46.54 -11.79
CA CYS A 823 6.68 -45.65 -10.66
C CYS A 823 5.21 -45.09 -10.57
N PRO A 824 4.34 -45.72 -9.79
CA PRO A 824 2.92 -45.34 -9.76
C PRO A 824 2.65 -44.00 -9.05
N SER A 825 3.61 -43.51 -8.29
CA SER A 825 3.50 -42.25 -7.55
C SER A 825 3.96 -41.03 -8.37
N LEU A 826 4.69 -41.21 -9.48
CA LEU A 826 5.21 -40.11 -10.28
C LEU A 826 4.09 -39.37 -11.00
N GLY A 827 3.79 -38.18 -10.55
CA GLY A 827 2.73 -37.33 -11.07
C GLY A 827 3.23 -36.19 -11.95
N ALA A 828 4.46 -35.72 -11.75
CA ALA A 828 5.08 -34.66 -12.53
C ALA A 828 6.48 -35.04 -12.97
N PHE A 829 6.73 -34.94 -14.29
CA PHE A 829 8.01 -35.33 -14.87
C PHE A 829 8.50 -34.25 -15.86
N TYR A 830 9.67 -33.72 -15.57
CA TYR A 830 10.26 -32.60 -16.32
C TYR A 830 11.59 -33.07 -16.94
N ILE A 831 11.56 -33.35 -18.25
CA ILE A 831 12.71 -33.86 -18.99
C ILE A 831 13.04 -33.06 -20.26
N GLY A 832 12.50 -31.84 -20.34
CA GLY A 832 12.71 -30.93 -21.45
C GLY A 832 14.17 -30.54 -21.66
N SER A 833 14.44 -29.97 -22.81
CA SER A 833 15.76 -29.42 -23.19
C SER A 833 16.92 -30.42 -23.14
N ASN A 834 16.67 -31.67 -23.55
CA ASN A 834 17.67 -32.72 -23.69
C ASN A 834 17.81 -33.18 -25.16
N ASP A 835 18.52 -34.23 -25.42
CA ASP A 835 18.69 -34.88 -26.76
C ASP A 835 18.04 -36.26 -26.79
N LEU A 836 16.89 -36.37 -26.12
CA LEU A 836 16.14 -37.63 -26.11
C LEU A 836 15.77 -38.03 -27.52
N ARG A 837 15.83 -39.34 -27.76
CA ARG A 837 15.56 -39.94 -29.06
C ARG A 837 14.24 -40.69 -29.02
N LYS A 838 14.17 -41.82 -29.68
CA LYS A 838 13.01 -42.65 -29.75
C LYS A 838 12.65 -43.25 -28.40
N ILE A 839 11.41 -42.97 -27.94
CA ILE A 839 10.83 -43.61 -26.76
C ILE A 839 9.94 -44.74 -27.20
N GLU A 840 10.35 -45.98 -26.89
CA GLU A 840 9.61 -47.19 -27.27
C GLU A 840 8.65 -47.66 -26.17
N ASP A 841 8.84 -47.16 -24.94
CA ASP A 841 8.08 -47.56 -23.80
C ASP A 841 6.71 -46.91 -23.73
N THR A 842 5.79 -47.53 -23.03
CA THR A 842 4.47 -47.01 -22.69
C THR A 842 4.61 -45.85 -21.70
N ILE A 843 3.95 -44.75 -21.92
CA ILE A 843 3.94 -43.64 -20.99
C ILE A 843 2.93 -43.88 -19.86
N SER A 844 3.35 -43.67 -18.62
CA SER A 844 2.54 -43.93 -17.46
C SER A 844 1.31 -42.99 -17.42
N PRO A 845 0.08 -43.50 -17.26
CA PRO A 845 -1.10 -42.69 -17.07
C PRO A 845 -1.17 -41.98 -15.73
N TYR A 846 -0.27 -42.27 -14.78
CA TYR A 846 -0.20 -41.62 -13.47
C TYR A 846 0.54 -40.28 -13.54
N ILE A 847 1.39 -40.05 -14.55
CA ILE A 847 2.00 -38.75 -14.79
C ILE A 847 0.89 -37.80 -15.25
N ARG A 848 0.68 -36.70 -14.50
CA ARG A 848 -0.35 -35.69 -14.81
C ARG A 848 0.24 -34.45 -15.43
N TYR A 849 1.53 -34.24 -15.24
CA TYR A 849 2.30 -33.15 -15.81
C TYR A 849 3.56 -33.72 -16.47
N PHE A 850 3.66 -33.60 -17.78
CA PHE A 850 4.76 -34.16 -18.53
C PHE A 850 5.37 -33.12 -19.48
N GLU A 851 6.62 -32.77 -19.25
CA GLU A 851 7.35 -31.80 -20.05
C GLU A 851 8.47 -32.46 -20.84
N ILE A 852 8.33 -32.46 -22.15
CA ILE A 852 9.31 -32.98 -23.11
C ILE A 852 9.82 -31.89 -24.08
N LYS A 853 9.42 -30.64 -23.90
CA LYS A 853 9.77 -29.51 -24.77
C LYS A 853 11.29 -29.42 -25.01
N ASP A 854 11.73 -28.93 -26.15
CA ASP A 854 13.12 -28.77 -26.56
C ASP A 854 13.94 -30.06 -26.51
N ASN A 855 13.33 -31.16 -27.00
CA ASN A 855 14.02 -32.40 -27.35
C ASN A 855 13.86 -32.59 -28.87
N PRO A 856 14.77 -32.07 -29.70
CA PRO A 856 14.56 -31.99 -31.16
C PRO A 856 14.49 -33.30 -31.86
N ASN A 857 15.08 -34.36 -31.29
CA ASN A 857 15.15 -35.69 -31.87
C ASN A 857 14.17 -36.68 -31.25
N ILE A 858 13.28 -36.23 -30.38
CA ILE A 858 12.34 -37.08 -29.68
C ILE A 858 11.28 -37.63 -30.62
N SER A 859 11.03 -38.95 -30.49
CA SER A 859 9.89 -39.62 -31.12
C SER A 859 9.17 -40.42 -30.03
N ILE A 860 7.91 -40.12 -29.80
CA ILE A 860 7.15 -40.68 -28.68
C ILE A 860 5.74 -41.09 -29.14
N ASN A 861 5.25 -42.22 -28.60
CA ASN A 861 3.87 -42.66 -28.76
C ASN A 861 3.06 -42.43 -27.50
N LEU A 862 2.02 -41.63 -27.59
CA LEU A 862 1.13 -41.21 -26.47
C LEU A 862 -0.25 -41.89 -26.50
N SER A 863 -0.40 -42.99 -27.29
CA SER A 863 -1.71 -43.66 -27.46
C SER A 863 -2.35 -44.04 -26.11
N ASP A 864 -1.58 -44.44 -25.13
CA ASP A 864 -2.07 -44.90 -23.84
C ASP A 864 -2.56 -43.79 -22.91
N VAL A 865 -2.16 -42.56 -23.18
CA VAL A 865 -2.54 -41.37 -22.37
C VAL A 865 -3.35 -40.35 -23.14
N CYS A 866 -3.65 -40.62 -24.42
CA CYS A 866 -4.32 -39.66 -25.31
C CYS A 866 -5.68 -39.23 -24.79
N ASP A 867 -6.48 -40.16 -24.29
CA ASP A 867 -7.81 -39.86 -23.73
C ASP A 867 -7.71 -38.95 -22.48
N TYR A 868 -6.67 -39.11 -21.67
CA TYR A 868 -6.41 -38.25 -20.49
C TYR A 868 -5.97 -36.84 -20.90
N ILE A 869 -5.20 -36.71 -22.01
CA ILE A 869 -4.83 -35.42 -22.56
C ILE A 869 -6.06 -34.70 -23.10
N ALA A 870 -6.89 -35.38 -23.88
CA ALA A 870 -8.13 -34.86 -24.42
C ALA A 870 -9.12 -34.43 -23.33
N ALA A 871 -9.16 -35.13 -22.20
CA ALA A 871 -9.98 -34.79 -21.05
C ALA A 871 -9.39 -33.69 -20.15
N GLY A 872 -8.21 -33.12 -20.46
CA GLY A 872 -7.53 -32.13 -19.63
C GLY A 872 -6.99 -32.68 -18.30
N LEU A 873 -6.92 -34.01 -18.16
CA LEU A 873 -6.42 -34.68 -16.97
C LEU A 873 -4.93 -34.97 -17.01
N TYR A 874 -4.28 -34.69 -18.13
CA TYR A 874 -2.88 -34.90 -18.40
C TYR A 874 -2.34 -33.69 -19.16
N LEU A 875 -1.44 -32.92 -18.54
CA LEU A 875 -0.84 -31.76 -19.17
C LEU A 875 0.48 -32.16 -19.85
N LEU A 876 0.50 -32.11 -21.18
CA LEU A 876 1.69 -32.32 -21.98
C LEU A 876 2.27 -30.97 -22.42
N ILE A 877 3.57 -30.74 -22.15
CA ILE A 877 4.29 -29.57 -22.64
C ILE A 877 5.33 -30.06 -23.65
N TYR A 878 5.18 -29.65 -24.92
CA TYR A 878 5.96 -30.12 -26.05
C TYR A 878 6.15 -29.02 -27.11
N ASP A 879 7.02 -29.28 -28.09
CA ASP A 879 7.16 -28.42 -29.26
C ASP A 879 6.46 -29.03 -30.47
N LYS A 880 5.84 -28.20 -31.31
CA LYS A 880 5.13 -28.61 -32.55
C LYS A 880 5.99 -29.38 -33.53
N THR A 881 7.30 -29.27 -33.45
CA THR A 881 8.26 -29.94 -34.33
C THR A 881 8.65 -31.34 -33.86
N GLN A 882 8.19 -31.77 -32.70
CA GLN A 882 8.49 -33.08 -32.16
C GLN A 882 7.63 -34.18 -32.81
N ASP A 883 8.20 -35.38 -32.99
CA ASP A 883 7.47 -36.54 -33.54
C ASP A 883 6.63 -37.19 -32.40
N ILE A 884 5.40 -36.68 -32.26
CA ILE A 884 4.43 -37.19 -31.31
C ILE A 884 3.36 -37.97 -32.04
N ARG A 885 3.16 -39.23 -31.66
CA ARG A 885 2.25 -40.17 -32.29
C ARG A 885 1.22 -40.72 -31.32
N GLY A 886 0.11 -41.23 -31.85
CA GLY A 886 -0.92 -41.93 -31.08
C GLY A 886 -1.97 -41.01 -30.43
N CYS A 887 -1.96 -39.71 -30.78
CA CYS A 887 -2.93 -38.73 -30.30
C CYS A 887 -3.35 -37.81 -31.45
N ASP A 888 -4.38 -38.22 -32.20
CA ASP A 888 -4.90 -37.43 -33.34
C ASP A 888 -5.64 -36.13 -32.90
N TYR A 889 -5.87 -35.96 -31.62
CA TYR A 889 -6.55 -34.78 -31.05
C TYR A 889 -5.60 -33.66 -30.63
N LEU A 890 -4.29 -33.89 -30.63
CA LEU A 890 -3.35 -32.83 -30.43
C LEU A 890 -3.33 -31.98 -31.68
N ASP A 891 -4.07 -30.85 -31.65
CA ASP A 891 -3.98 -29.85 -32.72
C ASP A 891 -2.54 -29.35 -32.77
N LEU A 892 -1.83 -29.87 -33.76
CA LEU A 892 -0.46 -29.47 -34.08
C LEU A 892 -0.43 -28.15 -34.88
N GLU A 893 -1.54 -27.34 -34.82
CA GLU A 893 -1.59 -25.99 -35.39
C GLU A 893 -0.85 -24.94 -34.62
#